data_6f394c7790671c0a01a79a402fd88e6a
#
_entry.id   6f394c7790671c0a01a79a402fd88e6a
#
_cell.length_a   1.000
_cell.length_b   1.000
_cell.length_c   1.000
_cell.angle_alpha   90.00
_cell.angle_beta   90.00
_cell.angle_gamma   90.00
#
_symmetry.space_group_name_H-M   'P 1'
#
loop_
_entity.id
_entity.type
_entity.pdbx_description
1 polymer ?
#
loop_
_entity_poly.entity_id
_entity_poly.type
_entity_poly.pdbx_seq_one_letter_code
_entity_poly.pdbx_strand_id
1 'polypeptide(L)'
;MNPIKKTIMWGRHKLTLETGEIARQASGAVLVNLEDTVVLVTVVGAKTAAEGKDFLPLTVDYQERTYAAGKIPGGFFKREGRPSEKEILTCRLIDRPIRPLFPDGFYNEVQVVATVVSSNNEIDSDIPAMIGASAALAISGIPFNGPIGAARVGYLDGQYVLIPTATELKSSQLDLVVAGTQAAVLMVESEAHELPEDVMLGAVVFGHQQMQPVIDLINQLADEVNAPLWDWSPPAKDETLLERIANLAESDLRAAFALKQKQARSEAIDNIWTRVFTEVGVGSEGGPAANAVKEICFALESKIVRGEILNGEPRIDGRDTRTVRPISIRHGLLPRAHGSALFTRGETQALVAATLGTSRDEQRIDALQGEYMERFMLHYNMPPYATGETGRVGSPKRREIGHGRLAKRALLAVLPTPEEFAYSMRVVSEITESNGSSSMASVCGGCLALMDAGVPLKAHVAGIAMGLIKEGNRFAVLSDILGDEDHLGDMDFKVAGTEQGITALQMDIKITGITKEIMHAALVQAREGRMHILGKMKDTLQSARTELSAYAPRMITIKIKPEKIRDVIGKGGAVIRALTEETGTSIDIADDGTVTIACVSSEGGELARKRIEEITADVEVGRIYEGTVLKLLDFGAIVSVLPGKDGLLHISQIANERVNAVADHLKEGQTVRVKVIEADDKGRLRLSMKAAAAEAKAQQAQTVQ
;
A
#
# COMPACT_ATOMS: atom_id res chain seq x y z
N MET A 1 -19.98 -0.71 -40.96
CA MET A 1 -19.92 -0.96 -39.51
C MET A 1 -20.82 0.06 -38.86
N ASN A 2 -21.71 -0.36 -38.00
CA ASN A 2 -22.59 0.53 -37.25
C ASN A 2 -22.23 0.43 -35.79
N PRO A 3 -21.33 1.27 -35.28
CA PRO A 3 -21.00 1.28 -33.85
C PRO A 3 -22.24 1.66 -33.04
N ILE A 4 -22.49 0.93 -31.96
CA ILE A 4 -23.55 1.22 -31.00
C ILE A 4 -22.91 2.05 -29.89
N LYS A 5 -23.55 3.19 -29.59
CA LYS A 5 -23.04 4.15 -28.61
C LYS A 5 -24.14 4.58 -27.64
N LYS A 6 -23.88 4.45 -26.36
CA LYS A 6 -24.76 4.92 -25.29
C LYS A 6 -24.04 5.94 -24.43
N THR A 7 -24.74 7.00 -24.05
CA THR A 7 -24.15 8.09 -23.26
C THR A 7 -25.12 8.56 -22.19
N ILE A 8 -24.63 8.78 -20.99
CA ILE A 8 -25.37 9.43 -19.89
C ILE A 8 -24.51 10.52 -19.21
N MET A 9 -25.18 11.43 -18.54
CA MET A 9 -24.56 12.25 -17.50
C MET A 9 -24.65 11.51 -16.18
N TRP A 10 -23.49 11.12 -15.62
CA TRP A 10 -23.40 10.37 -14.38
C TRP A 10 -22.84 11.29 -13.28
N GLY A 11 -23.75 11.80 -12.44
CA GLY A 11 -23.42 12.96 -11.61
C GLY A 11 -23.02 14.15 -12.48
N ARG A 12 -21.83 14.66 -12.27
CA ARG A 12 -21.26 15.76 -13.07
C ARG A 12 -20.43 15.30 -14.28
N HIS A 13 -20.25 14.00 -14.46
CA HIS A 13 -19.37 13.41 -15.46
C HIS A 13 -20.13 12.81 -16.65
N LYS A 14 -19.55 12.91 -17.82
CA LYS A 14 -20.08 12.28 -19.03
C LYS A 14 -19.49 10.88 -19.18
N LEU A 15 -20.37 9.86 -19.13
CA LEU A 15 -20.00 8.47 -19.37
C LEU A 15 -20.54 7.99 -20.71
N THR A 16 -19.69 7.40 -21.54
CA THR A 16 -20.03 6.81 -22.83
C THR A 16 -19.55 5.38 -22.92
N LEU A 17 -20.41 4.48 -23.38
CA LEU A 17 -20.09 3.11 -23.78
C LEU A 17 -20.26 2.97 -25.29
N GLU A 18 -19.27 2.38 -25.97
CA GLU A 18 -19.28 2.17 -27.42
C GLU A 18 -18.78 0.76 -27.76
N THR A 19 -19.46 0.11 -28.70
CA THR A 19 -19.11 -1.24 -29.17
C THR A 19 -19.34 -1.42 -30.66
N GLY A 20 -18.84 -2.51 -31.24
CA GLY A 20 -19.09 -2.93 -32.63
C GLY A 20 -18.06 -2.51 -33.66
N GLU A 21 -17.08 -1.65 -33.32
CA GLU A 21 -16.03 -1.19 -34.24
C GLU A 21 -14.67 -1.80 -33.95
N ILE A 22 -14.25 -1.81 -32.66
CA ILE A 22 -12.90 -2.22 -32.25
C ILE A 22 -12.94 -3.64 -31.67
N ALA A 23 -11.85 -4.39 -31.83
CA ALA A 23 -11.63 -5.74 -31.28
C ALA A 23 -12.75 -6.76 -31.60
N ARG A 24 -13.24 -6.79 -32.82
CA ARG A 24 -14.40 -7.56 -33.29
C ARG A 24 -14.26 -9.08 -33.25
N GLN A 25 -13.07 -9.61 -32.94
CA GLN A 25 -12.86 -11.06 -32.75
C GLN A 25 -13.07 -11.49 -31.30
N ALA A 26 -13.13 -10.55 -30.35
CA ALA A 26 -13.47 -10.85 -28.97
C ALA A 26 -14.94 -11.26 -28.86
N SER A 27 -15.28 -12.06 -27.83
CA SER A 27 -16.66 -12.42 -27.52
C SER A 27 -17.48 -11.17 -27.16
N GLY A 28 -16.86 -10.21 -26.47
CA GLY A 28 -17.40 -8.88 -26.19
C GLY A 28 -16.26 -7.86 -26.14
N ALA A 29 -16.51 -6.66 -26.68
CA ALA A 29 -15.53 -5.55 -26.65
C ALA A 29 -16.28 -4.23 -26.47
N VAL A 30 -15.85 -3.42 -25.49
CA VAL A 30 -16.43 -2.12 -25.17
C VAL A 30 -15.34 -1.09 -24.99
N LEU A 31 -15.52 0.07 -25.59
CA LEU A 31 -14.75 1.26 -25.34
C LEU A 31 -15.53 2.15 -24.34
N VAL A 32 -14.97 2.34 -23.15
CA VAL A 32 -15.56 3.16 -22.09
C VAL A 32 -14.85 4.50 -22.07
N ASN A 33 -15.59 5.58 -22.17
CA ASN A 33 -15.06 6.95 -22.02
C ASN A 33 -15.76 7.65 -20.85
N LEU A 34 -14.98 8.00 -19.84
CA LEU A 34 -15.41 8.84 -18.72
C LEU A 34 -14.51 10.08 -18.66
N GLU A 35 -15.04 11.24 -19.10
CA GLU A 35 -14.33 12.51 -19.15
C GLU A 35 -12.95 12.40 -19.83
N ASP A 36 -12.88 11.81 -21.03
CA ASP A 36 -11.67 11.59 -21.83
C ASP A 36 -10.64 10.60 -21.23
N THR A 37 -10.91 10.01 -20.08
CA THR A 37 -10.27 8.75 -19.66
C THR A 37 -10.95 7.60 -20.38
N VAL A 38 -10.22 6.94 -21.29
CA VAL A 38 -10.77 5.91 -22.17
C VAL A 38 -10.10 4.57 -21.94
N VAL A 39 -10.92 3.55 -21.73
CA VAL A 39 -10.47 2.17 -21.53
C VAL A 39 -11.13 1.27 -22.56
N LEU A 40 -10.32 0.53 -23.32
CA LEU A 40 -10.79 -0.58 -24.15
C LEU A 40 -10.82 -1.86 -23.32
N VAL A 41 -12.00 -2.45 -23.19
CA VAL A 41 -12.15 -3.72 -22.46
C VAL A 41 -12.67 -4.79 -23.41
N THR A 42 -11.97 -5.92 -23.41
CA THR A 42 -12.32 -7.11 -24.21
C THR A 42 -12.54 -8.31 -23.31
N VAL A 43 -13.48 -9.15 -23.69
CA VAL A 43 -13.76 -10.43 -23.05
C VAL A 43 -13.74 -11.53 -24.10
N VAL A 44 -13.03 -12.60 -23.82
CA VAL A 44 -12.99 -13.81 -24.64
C VAL A 44 -13.25 -15.01 -23.74
N GLY A 45 -14.14 -15.91 -24.14
CA GLY A 45 -14.39 -17.17 -23.45
C GLY A 45 -14.13 -18.37 -24.34
N ALA A 46 -13.54 -19.42 -23.79
CA ALA A 46 -13.43 -20.73 -24.44
C ALA A 46 -14.80 -21.39 -24.50
N LYS A 47 -15.19 -21.97 -25.66
CA LYS A 47 -16.52 -22.60 -25.83
C LYS A 47 -16.69 -23.90 -25.04
N THR A 48 -15.60 -24.53 -24.65
CA THR A 48 -15.59 -25.79 -23.89
C THR A 48 -14.63 -25.65 -22.68
N ALA A 49 -15.01 -26.24 -21.56
CA ALA A 49 -14.12 -26.37 -20.43
C ALA A 49 -12.99 -27.35 -20.72
N ALA A 50 -11.79 -27.09 -20.18
CA ALA A 50 -10.70 -28.04 -20.20
C ALA A 50 -11.02 -29.23 -19.28
N GLU A 51 -10.59 -30.44 -19.70
CA GLU A 51 -10.84 -31.68 -18.95
C GLU A 51 -10.22 -31.60 -17.54
N GLY A 52 -10.98 -32.06 -16.54
CA GLY A 52 -10.55 -32.12 -15.15
C GLY A 52 -10.56 -30.79 -14.39
N LYS A 53 -11.12 -29.72 -14.95
CA LYS A 53 -11.29 -28.45 -14.24
C LYS A 53 -12.46 -28.52 -13.25
N ASP A 54 -12.23 -28.03 -12.04
CA ASP A 54 -13.18 -27.95 -10.92
C ASP A 54 -13.39 -26.51 -10.41
N PHE A 55 -12.92 -25.52 -11.17
CA PHE A 55 -13.07 -24.09 -10.86
C PHE A 55 -13.17 -23.27 -12.14
N LEU A 56 -13.70 -22.05 -12.05
CA LEU A 56 -13.72 -21.06 -13.11
C LEU A 56 -12.30 -20.50 -13.37
N PRO A 57 -11.66 -20.80 -14.52
CA PRO A 57 -10.38 -20.21 -14.92
C PRO A 57 -10.60 -18.79 -15.46
N LEU A 58 -10.90 -17.84 -14.58
CA LEU A 58 -11.05 -16.43 -14.93
C LEU A 58 -9.69 -15.72 -14.80
N THR A 59 -9.22 -15.15 -15.90
CA THR A 59 -8.03 -14.29 -15.93
C THR A 59 -8.44 -12.86 -16.25
N VAL A 60 -8.02 -11.93 -15.41
CA VAL A 60 -8.23 -10.50 -15.61
C VAL A 60 -6.89 -9.81 -15.73
N ASP A 61 -6.68 -9.09 -16.81
CA ASP A 61 -5.50 -8.29 -17.07
C ASP A 61 -5.92 -6.82 -17.28
N TYR A 62 -5.24 -5.94 -16.58
CA TYR A 62 -5.40 -4.49 -16.72
C TYR A 62 -4.04 -3.90 -17.05
N GLN A 63 -4.00 -3.02 -18.03
CA GLN A 63 -2.76 -2.46 -18.58
C GLN A 63 -2.88 -0.96 -18.78
N GLU A 64 -1.94 -0.21 -18.24
CA GLU A 64 -1.79 1.21 -18.48
C GLU A 64 -0.76 1.44 -19.59
N ARG A 65 -1.18 2.05 -20.70
CA ARG A 65 -0.28 2.42 -21.79
C ARG A 65 0.19 3.85 -21.62
N THR A 66 1.48 4.08 -21.60
CA THR A 66 2.06 5.42 -21.38
C THR A 66 1.65 6.43 -22.45
N TYR A 67 1.39 5.96 -23.69
CA TYR A 67 0.84 6.82 -24.75
C TYR A 67 -0.54 7.40 -24.40
N ALA A 68 -1.30 6.76 -23.52
CA ALA A 68 -2.60 7.27 -23.03
C ALA A 68 -2.47 8.65 -22.36
N ALA A 69 -1.32 8.90 -21.73
CA ALA A 69 -0.96 10.20 -21.14
C ALA A 69 0.02 11.01 -22.01
N GLY A 70 0.18 10.66 -23.30
CA GLY A 70 1.09 11.34 -24.20
C GLY A 70 2.58 11.14 -23.87
N LYS A 71 2.93 10.06 -23.19
CA LYS A 71 4.29 9.79 -22.71
C LYS A 71 4.96 8.62 -23.45
N ILE A 72 6.29 8.64 -23.48
CA ILE A 72 7.12 7.49 -23.86
C ILE A 72 7.58 6.81 -22.56
N PRO A 73 7.52 5.46 -22.46
CA PRO A 73 7.97 4.75 -21.28
C PRO A 73 9.40 5.09 -20.86
N GLY A 74 9.64 5.18 -19.56
CA GLY A 74 10.97 5.30 -18.98
C GLY A 74 11.85 4.07 -19.28
N GLY A 75 13.03 4.04 -18.65
CA GLY A 75 13.97 2.93 -18.76
C GLY A 75 14.66 2.81 -20.11
N PHE A 76 15.48 1.77 -20.27
CA PHE A 76 16.31 1.54 -21.44
C PHE A 76 15.51 1.10 -22.67
N PHE A 77 14.58 0.16 -22.51
CA PHE A 77 13.83 -0.45 -23.62
C PHE A 77 12.72 0.44 -24.19
N LYS A 78 12.36 1.56 -23.53
CA LYS A 78 11.29 2.45 -23.96
C LYS A 78 9.96 1.70 -24.26
N ARG A 79 9.66 0.70 -23.45
CA ARG A 79 8.49 -0.15 -23.56
C ARG A 79 7.99 -0.52 -22.16
N GLU A 80 6.68 -0.62 -21.99
CA GLU A 80 6.06 -1.13 -20.76
C GLU A 80 6.55 -2.56 -20.52
N GLY A 81 6.88 -2.86 -19.24
CA GLY A 81 7.46 -4.12 -18.83
C GLY A 81 6.52 -4.94 -17.95
N ARG A 82 6.98 -5.23 -16.71
CA ARG A 82 6.17 -5.93 -15.73
C ARG A 82 5.00 -5.06 -15.26
N PRO A 83 3.83 -5.65 -14.95
CA PRO A 83 2.72 -4.91 -14.38
C PRO A 83 3.13 -4.17 -13.10
N SER A 84 2.71 -2.92 -12.98
CA SER A 84 2.84 -2.12 -11.78
C SER A 84 1.95 -2.65 -10.64
N GLU A 85 2.20 -2.22 -9.41
CA GLU A 85 1.33 -2.54 -8.28
C GLU A 85 -0.12 -2.08 -8.55
N LYS A 86 -0.31 -0.88 -9.09
CA LYS A 86 -1.63 -0.35 -9.48
C LYS A 86 -2.33 -1.25 -10.48
N GLU A 87 -1.63 -1.69 -11.53
CA GLU A 87 -2.21 -2.59 -12.53
C GLU A 87 -2.67 -3.91 -11.90
N ILE A 88 -1.86 -4.50 -11.02
CA ILE A 88 -2.21 -5.74 -10.31
C ILE A 88 -3.43 -5.54 -9.39
N LEU A 89 -3.49 -4.41 -8.68
CA LEU A 89 -4.61 -4.10 -7.79
C LEU A 89 -5.90 -3.85 -8.58
N THR A 90 -5.81 -3.17 -9.72
CA THR A 90 -6.99 -2.95 -10.60
C THR A 90 -7.49 -4.26 -11.21
N CYS A 91 -6.59 -5.20 -11.58
CA CYS A 91 -7.03 -6.55 -11.95
C CYS A 91 -7.91 -7.18 -10.86
N ARG A 92 -7.54 -6.99 -9.59
CA ARG A 92 -8.30 -7.53 -8.45
C ARG A 92 -9.63 -6.80 -8.23
N LEU A 93 -9.67 -5.48 -8.42
CA LEU A 93 -10.90 -4.70 -8.35
C LEU A 93 -11.92 -5.17 -9.40
N ILE A 94 -11.47 -5.57 -10.57
CA ILE A 94 -12.33 -6.09 -11.65
C ILE A 94 -12.73 -7.55 -11.34
N ASP A 95 -11.78 -8.43 -11.00
CA ASP A 95 -12.01 -9.87 -10.80
C ASP A 95 -13.03 -10.14 -9.68
N ARG A 96 -12.86 -9.50 -8.52
CA ARG A 96 -13.60 -9.80 -7.28
C ARG A 96 -15.12 -9.66 -7.43
N PRO A 97 -15.69 -8.59 -8.00
CA PRO A 97 -17.13 -8.44 -8.12
C PRO A 97 -17.74 -9.23 -9.30
N ILE A 98 -16.98 -9.57 -10.34
CA ILE A 98 -17.53 -10.32 -11.48
C ILE A 98 -17.46 -11.83 -11.28
N ARG A 99 -16.45 -12.35 -10.58
CA ARG A 99 -16.25 -13.78 -10.37
C ARG A 99 -17.45 -14.51 -9.76
N PRO A 100 -18.11 -14.03 -8.69
CA PRO A 100 -19.26 -14.70 -8.10
C PRO A 100 -20.52 -14.67 -8.95
N LEU A 101 -20.53 -13.94 -10.07
CA LEU A 101 -21.66 -13.82 -10.96
C LEU A 101 -21.66 -14.83 -12.12
N PHE A 102 -20.59 -15.60 -12.26
CA PHE A 102 -20.62 -16.75 -13.16
C PHE A 102 -21.41 -17.89 -12.50
N PRO A 103 -22.25 -18.60 -13.27
CA PRO A 103 -23.06 -19.69 -12.71
C PRO A 103 -22.19 -20.82 -12.17
N ASP A 104 -22.65 -21.49 -11.11
CA ASP A 104 -22.04 -22.69 -10.60
C ASP A 104 -21.89 -23.76 -11.68
N GLY A 105 -20.72 -24.42 -11.72
CA GLY A 105 -20.41 -25.40 -12.74
C GLY A 105 -19.95 -24.82 -14.10
N PHE A 106 -19.83 -23.49 -14.22
CA PHE A 106 -19.25 -22.86 -15.41
C PHE A 106 -17.73 -22.84 -15.29
N TYR A 107 -17.07 -23.81 -15.92
CA TYR A 107 -15.61 -24.00 -15.84
C TYR A 107 -14.87 -23.68 -17.16
N ASN A 108 -15.53 -23.00 -18.08
CA ASN A 108 -14.89 -22.54 -19.31
C ASN A 108 -13.92 -21.40 -18.99
N GLU A 109 -12.75 -21.41 -19.64
CA GLU A 109 -11.78 -20.33 -19.48
C GLU A 109 -12.34 -19.00 -20.00
N VAL A 110 -12.20 -17.95 -19.19
CA VAL A 110 -12.60 -16.59 -19.54
C VAL A 110 -11.42 -15.65 -19.29
N GLN A 111 -11.12 -14.83 -20.28
CA GLN A 111 -10.12 -13.75 -20.14
C GLN A 111 -10.76 -12.40 -20.38
N VAL A 112 -10.51 -11.48 -19.43
CA VAL A 112 -10.86 -10.07 -19.51
C VAL A 112 -9.58 -9.28 -19.64
N VAL A 113 -9.47 -8.43 -20.67
CA VAL A 113 -8.33 -7.52 -20.84
C VAL A 113 -8.85 -6.09 -20.93
N ALA A 114 -8.44 -5.25 -19.96
CA ALA A 114 -8.72 -3.83 -19.93
C ALA A 114 -7.44 -3.05 -20.24
N THR A 115 -7.47 -2.22 -21.28
CA THR A 115 -6.32 -1.43 -21.71
C THR A 115 -6.67 0.06 -21.67
N VAL A 116 -5.95 0.85 -20.90
CA VAL A 116 -6.10 2.30 -20.86
C VAL A 116 -5.47 2.89 -22.11
N VAL A 117 -6.28 3.55 -22.94
CA VAL A 117 -5.88 4.10 -24.25
C VAL A 117 -5.91 5.62 -24.29
N SER A 118 -6.54 6.28 -23.31
CA SER A 118 -6.49 7.72 -23.07
C SER A 118 -6.65 8.01 -21.58
N SER A 119 -5.99 9.04 -21.06
CA SER A 119 -6.06 9.45 -19.65
C SER A 119 -6.08 10.97 -19.54
N ASN A 120 -7.05 11.52 -18.83
CA ASN A 120 -7.15 12.94 -18.55
C ASN A 120 -6.44 13.38 -17.25
N ASN A 121 -5.76 12.47 -16.56
CA ASN A 121 -5.04 12.65 -15.29
C ASN A 121 -5.89 13.01 -14.06
N GLU A 122 -7.15 13.39 -14.20
CA GLU A 122 -8.06 13.71 -13.09
C GLU A 122 -9.04 12.57 -12.76
N ILE A 123 -9.37 11.74 -13.75
CA ILE A 123 -10.25 10.58 -13.58
C ILE A 123 -9.43 9.31 -13.62
N ASP A 124 -9.45 8.54 -12.54
CA ASP A 124 -8.79 7.24 -12.51
C ASP A 124 -9.47 6.25 -13.46
N SER A 125 -8.67 5.45 -14.14
CA SER A 125 -9.12 4.50 -15.16
C SER A 125 -9.66 3.18 -14.60
N ASP A 126 -9.57 2.95 -13.30
CA ASP A 126 -10.05 1.70 -12.68
C ASP A 126 -11.59 1.56 -12.74
N ILE A 127 -12.34 2.62 -12.44
CA ILE A 127 -13.82 2.59 -12.52
C ILE A 127 -14.28 2.40 -13.96
N PRO A 128 -13.79 3.15 -14.98
CA PRO A 128 -14.07 2.84 -16.39
C PRO A 128 -13.71 1.40 -16.77
N ALA A 129 -12.62 0.83 -16.27
CA ALA A 129 -12.22 -0.55 -16.54
C ALA A 129 -13.20 -1.57 -15.93
N MET A 130 -13.69 -1.34 -14.72
CA MET A 130 -14.70 -2.19 -14.05
C MET A 130 -16.04 -2.15 -14.81
N ILE A 131 -16.49 -0.95 -15.18
CA ILE A 131 -17.71 -0.75 -15.99
C ILE A 131 -17.58 -1.45 -17.36
N GLY A 132 -16.42 -1.28 -18.00
CA GLY A 132 -16.14 -1.90 -19.29
C GLY A 132 -16.09 -3.42 -19.23
N ALA A 133 -15.54 -4.01 -18.18
CA ALA A 133 -15.53 -5.46 -17.97
C ALA A 133 -16.95 -6.01 -17.81
N SER A 134 -17.79 -5.34 -17.04
CA SER A 134 -19.20 -5.66 -16.88
C SER A 134 -19.97 -5.57 -18.21
N ALA A 135 -19.80 -4.46 -18.94
CA ALA A 135 -20.45 -4.24 -20.22
C ALA A 135 -19.99 -5.26 -21.28
N ALA A 136 -18.69 -5.54 -21.37
CA ALA A 136 -18.15 -6.52 -22.32
C ALA A 136 -18.65 -7.93 -22.03
N LEU A 137 -18.78 -8.33 -20.76
CA LEU A 137 -19.42 -9.59 -20.37
C LEU A 137 -20.91 -9.62 -20.75
N ALA A 138 -21.65 -8.55 -20.47
CA ALA A 138 -23.08 -8.47 -20.76
C ALA A 138 -23.39 -8.61 -22.25
N ILE A 139 -22.51 -8.13 -23.14
CA ILE A 139 -22.69 -8.26 -24.61
C ILE A 139 -22.02 -9.49 -25.23
N SER A 140 -21.36 -10.35 -24.45
CA SER A 140 -20.53 -11.46 -24.97
C SER A 140 -21.34 -12.74 -25.26
N GLY A 141 -22.53 -12.85 -24.70
CA GLY A 141 -23.32 -14.07 -24.69
C GLY A 141 -22.81 -15.15 -23.73
N ILE A 142 -21.71 -14.94 -23.04
CA ILE A 142 -21.17 -15.83 -21.99
C ILE A 142 -22.17 -15.88 -20.82
N PRO A 143 -22.43 -17.05 -20.20
CA PRO A 143 -23.27 -17.15 -19.00
C PRO A 143 -22.72 -16.24 -17.87
N PHE A 144 -23.49 -15.22 -17.53
CA PHE A 144 -23.10 -14.20 -16.56
C PHE A 144 -24.32 -13.55 -15.90
N ASN A 145 -24.43 -13.62 -14.58
CA ASN A 145 -25.58 -13.12 -13.80
C ASN A 145 -25.44 -11.62 -13.43
N GLY A 146 -24.67 -10.86 -14.22
CA GLY A 146 -24.59 -9.41 -14.12
C GLY A 146 -25.69 -8.69 -14.90
N PRO A 147 -25.48 -7.38 -15.21
CA PRO A 147 -24.22 -6.64 -15.04
C PRO A 147 -23.98 -6.13 -13.62
N ILE A 148 -22.75 -5.66 -13.40
CA ILE A 148 -22.40 -4.85 -12.24
C ILE A 148 -22.21 -3.39 -12.65
N GLY A 149 -22.48 -2.49 -11.69
CA GLY A 149 -21.94 -1.14 -11.69
C GLY A 149 -20.73 -1.05 -10.75
N ALA A 150 -19.99 0.04 -10.88
CA ALA A 150 -18.91 0.41 -9.96
C ALA A 150 -18.91 1.92 -9.78
N ALA A 151 -18.52 2.38 -8.58
CA ALA A 151 -18.40 3.80 -8.28
C ALA A 151 -17.22 4.05 -7.34
N ARG A 152 -16.55 5.20 -7.50
CA ARG A 152 -15.64 5.74 -6.51
C ARG A 152 -16.34 6.81 -5.71
N VAL A 153 -16.19 6.79 -4.39
CA VAL A 153 -16.82 7.72 -3.46
C VAL A 153 -15.75 8.39 -2.61
N GLY A 154 -15.71 9.72 -2.67
CA GLY A 154 -14.96 10.56 -1.75
C GLY A 154 -15.83 11.09 -0.62
N TYR A 155 -15.19 11.66 0.42
CA TYR A 155 -15.87 12.35 1.50
C TYR A 155 -15.17 13.66 1.80
N LEU A 156 -15.81 14.77 1.41
CA LEU A 156 -15.28 16.12 1.45
C LEU A 156 -16.27 17.02 2.17
N ASP A 157 -15.82 17.78 3.14
CA ASP A 157 -16.64 18.74 3.89
C ASP A 157 -17.96 18.15 4.42
N GLY A 158 -17.93 16.90 4.86
CA GLY A 158 -19.12 16.21 5.38
C GLY A 158 -20.07 15.68 4.31
N GLN A 159 -19.68 15.68 3.03
CA GLN A 159 -20.52 15.22 1.90
C GLN A 159 -19.84 14.11 1.09
N TYR A 160 -20.65 13.17 0.61
CA TYR A 160 -20.18 12.16 -0.33
C TYR A 160 -20.07 12.76 -1.74
N VAL A 161 -18.96 12.47 -2.40
CA VAL A 161 -18.67 12.91 -3.76
C VAL A 161 -18.55 11.71 -4.68
N LEU A 162 -19.37 11.67 -5.74
CA LEU A 162 -19.28 10.64 -6.77
C LEU A 162 -18.15 10.94 -7.73
N ILE A 163 -17.29 9.95 -7.98
CA ILE A 163 -16.13 10.03 -8.87
C ILE A 163 -15.32 11.31 -8.59
N PRO A 164 -14.73 11.40 -7.37
CA PRO A 164 -13.85 12.51 -7.06
C PRO A 164 -12.64 12.51 -8.01
N THR A 165 -12.21 13.70 -8.41
CA THR A 165 -11.01 13.88 -9.22
C THR A 165 -9.74 13.56 -8.42
N ALA A 166 -8.62 13.31 -9.09
CA ALA A 166 -7.33 13.12 -8.44
C ALA A 166 -6.94 14.30 -7.54
N THR A 167 -7.33 15.53 -7.93
CA THR A 167 -7.13 16.74 -7.13
C THR A 167 -8.01 16.73 -5.87
N GLU A 168 -9.28 16.35 -5.97
CA GLU A 168 -10.21 16.28 -4.84
C GLU A 168 -9.82 15.17 -3.86
N LEU A 169 -9.33 14.02 -4.35
CA LEU A 169 -8.87 12.91 -3.50
C LEU A 169 -7.74 13.30 -2.54
N LYS A 170 -6.90 14.28 -2.89
CA LYS A 170 -5.83 14.76 -2.00
C LYS A 170 -6.34 15.39 -0.71
N SER A 171 -7.55 15.93 -0.73
CA SER A 171 -8.21 16.55 0.44
C SER A 171 -9.37 15.71 0.98
N SER A 172 -9.71 14.61 0.33
CA SER A 172 -10.79 13.72 0.75
C SER A 172 -10.38 12.90 1.98
N GLN A 173 -11.31 12.76 2.91
CA GLN A 173 -11.15 11.87 4.08
C GLN A 173 -11.46 10.40 3.76
N LEU A 174 -11.94 10.12 2.55
CA LEU A 174 -12.30 8.79 2.06
C LEU A 174 -11.92 8.62 0.60
N ASP A 175 -11.31 7.50 0.28
CA ASP A 175 -11.25 6.93 -1.07
C ASP A 175 -11.86 5.53 -1.00
N LEU A 176 -13.09 5.39 -1.51
CA LEU A 176 -13.86 4.15 -1.46
C LEU A 176 -14.29 3.75 -2.87
N VAL A 177 -13.99 2.50 -3.23
CA VAL A 177 -14.51 1.85 -4.43
C VAL A 177 -15.57 0.84 -4.01
N VAL A 178 -16.74 0.92 -4.62
CA VAL A 178 -17.85 -0.01 -4.42
C VAL A 178 -18.32 -0.55 -5.77
N ALA A 179 -18.59 -1.84 -5.83
CA ALA A 179 -19.18 -2.49 -6.99
C ALA A 179 -20.29 -3.46 -6.57
N GLY A 180 -21.28 -3.61 -7.44
CA GLY A 180 -22.41 -4.50 -7.17
C GLY A 180 -23.37 -4.60 -8.35
N THR A 181 -24.36 -5.45 -8.16
CA THR A 181 -25.52 -5.58 -9.07
C THR A 181 -26.59 -4.55 -8.75
N GLN A 182 -27.67 -4.55 -9.52
CA GLN A 182 -28.83 -3.72 -9.22
C GLN A 182 -29.37 -3.99 -7.81
N ALA A 183 -29.37 -5.23 -7.38
CA ALA A 183 -29.96 -5.66 -6.12
C ALA A 183 -29.05 -5.45 -4.90
N ALA A 184 -27.71 -5.51 -5.07
CA ALA A 184 -26.82 -5.63 -3.93
C ALA A 184 -25.36 -5.27 -4.20
N VAL A 185 -24.67 -4.84 -3.13
CA VAL A 185 -23.22 -4.65 -3.08
C VAL A 185 -22.53 -6.01 -3.11
N LEU A 186 -21.46 -6.14 -3.89
CA LEU A 186 -20.62 -7.34 -4.00
C LEU A 186 -19.19 -7.10 -3.50
N MET A 187 -18.65 -5.90 -3.69
CA MET A 187 -17.29 -5.59 -3.33
C MET A 187 -17.17 -4.16 -2.83
N VAL A 188 -16.40 -3.98 -1.77
CA VAL A 188 -15.97 -2.67 -1.28
C VAL A 188 -14.46 -2.71 -1.00
N GLU A 189 -13.79 -1.62 -1.30
CA GLU A 189 -12.40 -1.39 -0.91
C GLU A 189 -12.19 0.08 -0.59
N SER A 190 -11.57 0.40 0.56
CA SER A 190 -11.40 1.78 0.96
C SER A 190 -10.12 2.07 1.73
N GLU A 191 -9.73 3.34 1.65
CA GLU A 191 -8.81 4.04 2.52
C GLU A 191 -9.57 5.20 3.17
N ALA A 192 -9.44 5.38 4.49
CA ALA A 192 -10.18 6.38 5.23
C ALA A 192 -9.32 7.04 6.32
N HIS A 193 -9.64 8.27 6.67
CA HIS A 193 -8.99 9.03 7.74
C HIS A 193 -9.83 8.97 9.02
N GLU A 194 -9.82 7.79 9.70
CA GLU A 194 -10.51 7.57 10.98
C GLU A 194 -12.01 7.91 10.94
N LEU A 195 -12.71 7.52 9.88
CA LEU A 195 -14.13 7.79 9.71
C LEU A 195 -15.00 6.85 10.57
N PRO A 196 -16.10 7.36 11.14
CA PRO A 196 -17.09 6.56 11.87
C PRO A 196 -17.75 5.48 11.00
N GLU A 197 -18.21 4.40 11.62
CA GLU A 197 -18.85 3.26 10.95
C GLU A 197 -20.10 3.67 10.13
N ASP A 198 -20.89 4.61 10.61
CA ASP A 198 -22.09 5.11 9.95
C ASP A 198 -21.75 5.93 8.69
N VAL A 199 -20.66 6.71 8.69
CA VAL A 199 -20.16 7.43 7.53
C VAL A 199 -19.65 6.44 6.48
N MET A 200 -18.93 5.41 6.90
CA MET A 200 -18.45 4.36 5.98
C MET A 200 -19.61 3.61 5.34
N LEU A 201 -20.61 3.20 6.14
CA LEU A 201 -21.82 2.54 5.63
C LEU A 201 -22.61 3.46 4.68
N GLY A 202 -22.74 4.74 5.04
CA GLY A 202 -23.38 5.74 4.19
C GLY A 202 -22.69 5.89 2.83
N ALA A 203 -21.35 5.86 2.80
CA ALA A 203 -20.59 5.92 1.56
C ALA A 203 -20.83 4.70 0.65
N VAL A 204 -20.89 3.49 1.23
CA VAL A 204 -21.21 2.26 0.49
C VAL A 204 -22.61 2.34 -0.12
N VAL A 205 -23.61 2.75 0.68
CA VAL A 205 -25.01 2.91 0.22
C VAL A 205 -25.10 3.98 -0.86
N PHE A 206 -24.45 5.13 -0.68
CA PHE A 206 -24.39 6.20 -1.67
C PHE A 206 -23.81 5.69 -2.99
N GLY A 207 -22.66 5.05 -2.97
CA GLY A 207 -22.02 4.52 -4.16
C GLY A 207 -22.88 3.48 -4.89
N HIS A 208 -23.53 2.59 -4.14
CA HIS A 208 -24.47 1.60 -4.70
C HIS A 208 -25.68 2.26 -5.38
N GLN A 209 -26.22 3.32 -4.79
CA GLN A 209 -27.32 4.08 -5.39
C GLN A 209 -26.85 4.83 -6.65
N GLN A 210 -25.67 5.43 -6.61
CA GLN A 210 -25.15 6.22 -7.73
C GLN A 210 -24.72 5.37 -8.93
N MET A 211 -24.40 4.07 -8.76
CA MET A 211 -24.05 3.20 -9.89
C MET A 211 -25.25 2.62 -10.64
N GLN A 212 -26.49 2.77 -10.15
CA GLN A 212 -27.68 2.23 -10.81
C GLN A 212 -27.87 2.71 -12.26
N PRO A 213 -27.71 4.02 -12.58
CA PRO A 213 -27.79 4.49 -13.96
C PRO A 213 -26.75 3.85 -14.89
N VAL A 214 -25.61 3.44 -14.36
CA VAL A 214 -24.55 2.75 -15.13
C VAL A 214 -24.99 1.32 -15.46
N ILE A 215 -25.61 0.62 -14.52
CA ILE A 215 -26.19 -0.71 -14.75
C ILE A 215 -27.28 -0.64 -15.82
N ASP A 216 -28.18 0.35 -15.74
CA ASP A 216 -29.22 0.58 -16.73
C ASP A 216 -28.63 0.87 -18.12
N LEU A 217 -27.54 1.65 -18.19
CA LEU A 217 -26.85 1.94 -19.44
C LEU A 217 -26.25 0.67 -20.07
N ILE A 218 -25.67 -0.20 -19.26
CA ILE A 218 -25.10 -1.49 -19.70
C ILE A 218 -26.21 -2.39 -20.22
N ASN A 219 -27.36 -2.49 -19.53
CA ASN A 219 -28.51 -3.25 -19.97
C ASN A 219 -29.03 -2.74 -21.31
N GLN A 220 -29.21 -1.42 -21.49
CA GLN A 220 -29.60 -0.83 -22.76
C GLN A 220 -28.61 -1.12 -23.90
N LEU A 221 -27.29 -1.17 -23.60
CA LEU A 221 -26.29 -1.56 -24.58
C LEU A 221 -26.44 -3.04 -24.96
N ALA A 222 -26.61 -3.91 -23.96
CA ALA A 222 -26.77 -5.36 -24.18
C ALA A 222 -28.03 -5.69 -24.97
N ASP A 223 -29.15 -5.03 -24.66
CA ASP A 223 -30.42 -5.19 -25.39
C ASP A 223 -30.29 -4.80 -26.88
N GLU A 224 -29.57 -3.70 -27.16
CA GLU A 224 -29.39 -3.25 -28.57
C GLU A 224 -28.39 -4.13 -29.32
N VAL A 225 -27.35 -4.62 -28.69
CA VAL A 225 -26.39 -5.59 -29.28
C VAL A 225 -27.11 -6.94 -29.54
N ASN A 226 -27.96 -7.35 -28.63
CA ASN A 226 -28.71 -8.58 -28.69
C ASN A 226 -27.88 -9.80 -29.10
N ALA A 227 -26.74 -9.98 -28.40
CA ALA A 227 -25.81 -11.07 -28.69
C ALA A 227 -26.46 -12.44 -28.39
N PRO A 228 -26.26 -13.47 -29.24
CA PRO A 228 -26.77 -14.79 -28.97
C PRO A 228 -26.12 -15.35 -27.70
N LEU A 229 -26.95 -15.82 -26.78
CA LEU A 229 -26.48 -16.50 -25.58
C LEU A 229 -25.81 -17.83 -25.94
N TRP A 230 -24.83 -18.24 -25.17
CA TRP A 230 -24.19 -19.54 -25.32
C TRP A 230 -25.18 -20.65 -24.96
N ASP A 231 -25.14 -21.73 -25.73
CA ASP A 231 -25.86 -22.98 -25.42
C ASP A 231 -25.10 -23.70 -24.30
N TRP A 232 -25.34 -23.25 -23.05
CA TRP A 232 -24.75 -23.80 -21.85
C TRP A 232 -25.81 -23.96 -20.77
N SER A 233 -25.78 -25.08 -20.09
CA SER A 233 -26.60 -25.34 -18.92
C SER A 233 -25.74 -25.91 -17.78
N PRO A 234 -26.09 -25.65 -16.52
CA PRO A 234 -25.36 -26.23 -15.40
C PRO A 234 -25.44 -27.76 -15.46
N PRO A 235 -24.38 -28.46 -15.03
CA PRO A 235 -24.39 -29.91 -14.93
C PRO A 235 -25.58 -30.41 -14.09
N ALA A 236 -26.23 -31.48 -14.51
CA ALA A 236 -27.30 -32.08 -13.73
C ALA A 236 -26.76 -32.60 -12.39
N LYS A 237 -27.41 -32.25 -11.29
CA LYS A 237 -27.06 -32.81 -9.97
C LYS A 237 -27.50 -34.24 -9.87
N ASP A 238 -26.58 -35.12 -9.43
CA ASP A 238 -26.90 -36.54 -9.16
C ASP A 238 -27.39 -36.66 -7.71
N GLU A 239 -28.70 -36.58 -7.54
CA GLU A 239 -29.37 -36.68 -6.23
C GLU A 239 -29.10 -38.05 -5.56
N THR A 240 -28.96 -39.12 -6.33
CA THR A 240 -28.69 -40.48 -5.82
C THR A 240 -27.26 -40.53 -5.21
N LEU A 241 -26.31 -39.92 -5.91
CA LEU A 241 -24.93 -39.84 -5.42
C LEU A 241 -24.84 -38.95 -4.17
N LEU A 242 -25.60 -37.86 -4.15
CA LEU A 242 -25.67 -36.95 -3.01
C LEU A 242 -26.20 -37.68 -1.76
N GLU A 243 -27.34 -38.38 -1.88
CA GLU A 243 -27.91 -39.16 -0.77
C GLU A 243 -26.95 -40.26 -0.30
N ARG A 244 -26.29 -40.96 -1.22
CA ARG A 244 -25.32 -42.00 -0.90
C ARG A 244 -24.12 -41.43 -0.11
N ILE A 245 -23.55 -40.32 -0.55
CA ILE A 245 -22.42 -39.66 0.13
C ILE A 245 -22.84 -39.13 1.51
N ALA A 246 -24.03 -38.51 1.61
CA ALA A 246 -24.53 -38.04 2.90
C ALA A 246 -24.70 -39.21 3.91
N ASN A 247 -25.28 -40.32 3.48
CA ASN A 247 -25.43 -41.49 4.34
C ASN A 247 -24.08 -42.09 4.79
N LEU A 248 -23.04 -42.02 3.96
CA LEU A 248 -21.69 -42.53 4.26
C LEU A 248 -20.89 -41.63 5.19
N ALA A 249 -21.11 -40.30 5.15
CA ALA A 249 -20.16 -39.36 5.73
C ALA A 249 -20.75 -38.39 6.76
N GLU A 250 -22.08 -38.08 6.76
CA GLU A 250 -22.61 -36.93 7.54
C GLU A 250 -22.36 -37.09 9.05
N SER A 251 -22.53 -38.29 9.61
CA SER A 251 -22.29 -38.56 11.05
C SER A 251 -20.83 -38.36 11.44
N ASP A 252 -19.92 -38.90 10.61
CA ASP A 252 -18.48 -38.85 10.89
C ASP A 252 -17.93 -37.41 10.68
N LEU A 253 -18.48 -36.70 9.71
CA LEU A 253 -18.12 -35.28 9.49
C LEU A 253 -18.54 -34.40 10.67
N ARG A 254 -19.74 -34.61 11.23
CA ARG A 254 -20.15 -33.89 12.46
C ARG A 254 -19.21 -34.16 13.60
N ALA A 255 -18.77 -35.41 13.78
CA ALA A 255 -17.77 -35.78 14.79
C ALA A 255 -16.40 -35.13 14.49
N ALA A 256 -15.99 -35.05 13.22
CA ALA A 256 -14.73 -34.41 12.82
C ALA A 256 -14.75 -32.92 13.08
N PHE A 257 -15.86 -32.23 12.74
CA PHE A 257 -16.01 -30.78 12.99
C PHE A 257 -16.11 -30.42 14.48
N ALA A 258 -16.40 -31.35 15.36
CA ALA A 258 -16.31 -31.18 16.81
C ALA A 258 -14.85 -31.16 17.34
N LEU A 259 -13.86 -31.56 16.53
CA LEU A 259 -12.43 -31.51 16.89
C LEU A 259 -11.93 -30.05 16.80
N LYS A 260 -11.53 -29.49 17.94
CA LYS A 260 -11.12 -28.09 18.04
C LYS A 260 -9.76 -27.80 17.39
N GLN A 261 -8.83 -28.76 17.38
CA GLN A 261 -7.52 -28.59 16.76
C GLN A 261 -7.60 -28.76 15.25
N LYS A 262 -7.11 -27.77 14.50
CA LYS A 262 -7.15 -27.72 13.02
C LYS A 262 -6.56 -28.97 12.38
N GLN A 263 -5.34 -29.36 12.78
CA GLN A 263 -4.63 -30.49 12.17
C GLN A 263 -5.38 -31.82 12.37
N ALA A 264 -5.83 -32.11 13.58
CA ALA A 264 -6.60 -33.31 13.89
C ALA A 264 -7.94 -33.33 13.13
N ARG A 265 -8.60 -32.16 13.00
CA ARG A 265 -9.84 -32.02 12.22
C ARG A 265 -9.59 -32.26 10.74
N SER A 266 -8.56 -31.65 10.16
CA SER A 266 -8.22 -31.85 8.75
C SER A 266 -7.89 -33.31 8.44
N GLU A 267 -7.06 -33.96 9.25
CA GLU A 267 -6.74 -35.39 9.09
C GLU A 267 -7.98 -36.28 9.17
N ALA A 268 -8.91 -35.99 10.09
CA ALA A 268 -10.16 -36.76 10.21
C ALA A 268 -11.04 -36.55 8.95
N ILE A 269 -11.18 -35.33 8.45
CA ILE A 269 -11.95 -35.03 7.25
C ILE A 269 -11.32 -35.69 6.02
N ASP A 270 -10.00 -35.60 5.85
CA ASP A 270 -9.29 -36.22 4.72
C ASP A 270 -9.44 -37.77 4.72
N ASN A 271 -9.43 -38.40 5.89
CA ASN A 271 -9.67 -39.82 6.02
C ASN A 271 -11.12 -40.19 5.65
N ILE A 272 -12.10 -39.40 6.05
CA ILE A 272 -13.51 -39.59 5.69
C ILE A 272 -13.68 -39.49 4.15
N TRP A 273 -13.12 -38.48 3.53
CA TRP A 273 -13.22 -38.32 2.07
C TRP A 273 -12.49 -39.40 1.31
N THR A 274 -11.31 -39.82 1.75
CA THR A 274 -10.58 -40.95 1.13
C THR A 274 -11.42 -42.20 1.13
N ARG A 275 -12.09 -42.48 2.23
CA ARG A 275 -13.04 -43.61 2.35
C ARG A 275 -14.22 -43.45 1.41
N VAL A 276 -14.87 -42.28 1.40
CA VAL A 276 -16.02 -41.97 0.52
C VAL A 276 -15.65 -42.14 -0.95
N PHE A 277 -14.52 -41.58 -1.39
CA PHE A 277 -14.05 -41.71 -2.78
C PHE A 277 -13.88 -43.17 -3.20
N THR A 278 -13.36 -44.01 -2.30
CA THR A 278 -13.21 -45.43 -2.54
C THR A 278 -14.56 -46.16 -2.61
N GLU A 279 -15.48 -45.89 -1.68
CA GLU A 279 -16.77 -46.57 -1.58
C GLU A 279 -17.77 -46.18 -2.68
N VAL A 280 -17.68 -44.92 -3.17
CA VAL A 280 -18.52 -44.48 -4.33
C VAL A 280 -17.92 -44.93 -5.65
N GLY A 281 -16.63 -45.38 -5.69
CA GLY A 281 -15.99 -45.95 -6.87
C GLY A 281 -15.40 -44.89 -7.80
N VAL A 282 -14.86 -43.78 -7.25
CA VAL A 282 -14.13 -42.78 -8.06
C VAL A 282 -12.92 -43.46 -8.73
N GLY A 283 -12.76 -43.26 -10.04
CA GLY A 283 -11.69 -43.86 -10.84
C GLY A 283 -11.91 -45.30 -11.29
N SER A 284 -13.06 -45.94 -10.93
CA SER A 284 -13.47 -47.22 -11.46
C SER A 284 -14.26 -47.03 -12.77
N GLU A 285 -14.35 -48.12 -13.58
CA GLU A 285 -15.15 -48.08 -14.82
C GLU A 285 -16.65 -47.86 -14.49
N GLY A 286 -17.24 -46.81 -15.04
CA GLY A 286 -18.61 -46.39 -14.75
C GLY A 286 -18.81 -45.67 -13.41
N GLY A 287 -17.73 -45.40 -12.64
CA GLY A 287 -17.79 -44.61 -11.40
C GLY A 287 -17.99 -43.12 -11.64
N PRO A 288 -18.39 -42.36 -10.60
CA PRO A 288 -18.60 -40.93 -10.70
C PRO A 288 -17.30 -40.17 -10.96
N ALA A 289 -17.41 -38.99 -11.62
CA ALA A 289 -16.28 -38.12 -11.80
C ALA A 289 -15.79 -37.56 -10.45
N ALA A 290 -14.46 -37.51 -10.24
CA ALA A 290 -13.87 -37.04 -8.99
C ALA A 290 -14.34 -35.62 -8.60
N ASN A 291 -14.50 -34.72 -9.56
CA ASN A 291 -14.94 -33.34 -9.33
C ASN A 291 -16.40 -33.30 -8.84
N ALA A 292 -17.31 -34.12 -9.40
CA ALA A 292 -18.69 -34.20 -8.94
C ALA A 292 -18.76 -34.68 -7.47
N VAL A 293 -17.92 -35.66 -7.08
CA VAL A 293 -17.84 -36.12 -5.69
C VAL A 293 -17.30 -35.02 -4.78
N LYS A 294 -16.25 -34.30 -5.18
CA LYS A 294 -15.70 -33.17 -4.40
C LYS A 294 -16.72 -32.06 -4.17
N GLU A 295 -17.51 -31.70 -5.19
CA GLU A 295 -18.57 -30.68 -5.06
C GLU A 295 -19.64 -31.10 -4.04
N ILE A 296 -20.07 -32.35 -4.09
CA ILE A 296 -21.04 -32.92 -3.12
C ILE A 296 -20.43 -32.91 -1.70
N CYS A 297 -19.17 -33.33 -1.57
CA CYS A 297 -18.44 -33.30 -0.29
C CYS A 297 -18.41 -31.91 0.31
N PHE A 298 -18.01 -30.92 -0.48
CA PHE A 298 -17.97 -29.52 -0.06
C PHE A 298 -19.36 -28.98 0.32
N ALA A 299 -20.38 -29.30 -0.46
CA ALA A 299 -21.76 -28.93 -0.15
C ALA A 299 -22.26 -29.52 1.18
N LEU A 300 -21.85 -30.76 1.50
CA LEU A 300 -22.19 -31.44 2.75
C LEU A 300 -21.47 -30.81 3.96
N GLU A 301 -20.17 -30.53 3.84
CA GLU A 301 -19.40 -29.79 4.87
C GLU A 301 -20.03 -28.43 5.13
N SER A 302 -20.31 -27.70 4.06
CA SER A 302 -20.94 -26.37 4.12
C SER A 302 -22.29 -26.43 4.85
N LYS A 303 -23.15 -27.39 4.50
CA LYS A 303 -24.44 -27.60 5.15
C LYS A 303 -24.31 -27.87 6.66
N ILE A 304 -23.35 -28.69 7.05
CA ILE A 304 -23.11 -29.02 8.46
C ILE A 304 -22.65 -27.80 9.24
N VAL A 305 -21.55 -27.18 8.83
CA VAL A 305 -20.92 -26.07 9.55
C VAL A 305 -21.85 -24.85 9.61
N ARG A 306 -22.44 -24.48 8.47
CA ARG A 306 -23.36 -23.33 8.38
C ARG A 306 -24.62 -23.56 9.21
N GLY A 307 -25.16 -24.79 9.17
CA GLY A 307 -26.34 -25.17 9.94
C GLY A 307 -26.10 -25.08 11.46
N GLU A 308 -24.97 -25.57 11.93
CA GLU A 308 -24.61 -25.51 13.35
C GLU A 308 -24.47 -24.07 13.84
N ILE A 309 -23.76 -23.23 13.11
CA ILE A 309 -23.60 -21.79 13.43
C ILE A 309 -24.96 -21.08 13.50
N LEU A 310 -25.84 -21.29 12.51
CA LEU A 310 -27.17 -20.67 12.47
C LEU A 310 -28.12 -21.20 13.56
N ASN A 311 -27.88 -22.38 14.11
CA ASN A 311 -28.62 -22.94 15.22
C ASN A 311 -28.08 -22.49 16.60
N GLY A 312 -27.02 -21.70 16.63
CA GLY A 312 -26.41 -21.18 17.87
C GLY A 312 -25.44 -22.15 18.52
N GLU A 313 -25.05 -23.23 17.83
CA GLU A 313 -23.99 -24.14 18.28
C GLU A 313 -22.61 -23.43 18.21
N PRO A 314 -21.63 -23.91 19.00
CA PRO A 314 -20.28 -23.38 18.93
C PRO A 314 -19.66 -23.53 17.52
N ARG A 315 -18.83 -22.57 17.14
CA ARG A 315 -18.01 -22.61 15.91
C ARG A 315 -17.05 -23.81 15.95
N ILE A 316 -16.45 -24.12 14.81
CA ILE A 316 -15.56 -25.27 14.63
C ILE A 316 -14.33 -25.30 15.58
N ASP A 317 -13.94 -24.16 16.15
CA ASP A 317 -12.91 -24.04 17.18
C ASP A 317 -13.48 -23.91 18.63
N GLY A 318 -14.79 -24.00 18.75
CA GLY A 318 -15.51 -23.95 20.03
C GLY A 318 -15.85 -22.56 20.55
N ARG A 319 -15.53 -21.49 19.78
CA ARG A 319 -15.94 -20.10 20.14
C ARG A 319 -17.40 -19.83 19.81
N ASP A 320 -17.90 -18.76 20.41
CA ASP A 320 -19.15 -18.12 19.98
C ASP A 320 -18.90 -17.23 18.72
N THR A 321 -19.91 -16.56 18.24
CA THR A 321 -19.83 -15.70 17.04
C THR A 321 -19.09 -14.39 17.26
N ARG A 322 -18.77 -13.98 18.50
CA ARG A 322 -18.19 -12.67 18.85
C ARG A 322 -16.77 -12.73 19.38
N THR A 323 -16.38 -13.84 20.00
CA THR A 323 -15.08 -13.99 20.65
C THR A 323 -13.93 -13.98 19.65
N VAL A 324 -12.95 -13.10 19.87
CA VAL A 324 -11.67 -13.04 19.16
C VAL A 324 -10.73 -14.11 19.74
N ARG A 325 -9.96 -14.79 18.89
CA ARG A 325 -8.95 -15.77 19.33
C ARG A 325 -7.93 -15.16 20.28
N PRO A 326 -7.27 -15.95 21.13
CA PRO A 326 -6.21 -15.47 22.01
C PRO A 326 -5.12 -14.73 21.23
N ILE A 327 -4.66 -13.60 21.77
CA ILE A 327 -3.63 -12.76 21.17
C ILE A 327 -2.37 -12.82 22.02
N SER A 328 -1.22 -13.04 21.38
CA SER A 328 0.12 -12.94 21.96
C SER A 328 0.96 -12.00 21.13
N ILE A 329 1.67 -11.08 21.79
CA ILE A 329 2.48 -10.06 21.15
C ILE A 329 3.87 -10.02 21.76
N ARG A 330 4.89 -9.95 20.90
CA ARG A 330 6.27 -9.67 21.30
C ARG A 330 6.81 -8.57 20.40
N HIS A 331 7.49 -7.58 20.95
CA HIS A 331 8.20 -6.54 20.18
C HIS A 331 9.69 -6.57 20.46
N GLY A 332 10.50 -5.93 19.62
CA GLY A 332 11.95 -5.92 19.74
C GLY A 332 12.59 -7.30 19.54
N LEU A 333 11.98 -8.17 18.74
CA LEU A 333 12.41 -9.55 18.56
C LEU A 333 13.69 -9.68 17.72
N LEU A 334 13.86 -8.83 16.72
CA LEU A 334 14.95 -8.88 15.76
C LEU A 334 16.06 -7.88 16.15
N PRO A 335 17.24 -8.36 16.63
CA PRO A 335 18.23 -7.49 17.28
C PRO A 335 18.82 -6.39 16.40
N ARG A 336 18.85 -6.60 15.07
CA ARG A 336 19.43 -5.64 14.12
C ARG A 336 18.39 -4.86 13.32
N ALA A 337 17.12 -5.22 13.41
CA ALA A 337 16.04 -4.45 12.81
C ALA A 337 15.87 -3.10 13.54
N HIS A 338 15.35 -2.10 12.85
CA HIS A 338 15.08 -0.80 13.49
C HIS A 338 13.89 -0.89 14.42
N GLY A 339 12.88 -1.69 14.06
CA GLY A 339 11.78 -2.12 14.91
C GLY A 339 11.24 -3.47 14.45
N SER A 340 10.64 -4.23 15.34
CA SER A 340 10.06 -5.53 15.00
C SER A 340 8.96 -5.94 15.97
N ALA A 341 7.97 -6.67 15.45
CA ALA A 341 6.91 -7.26 16.25
C ALA A 341 6.55 -8.65 15.74
N LEU A 342 6.25 -9.54 16.66
CA LEU A 342 5.60 -10.83 16.41
C LEU A 342 4.18 -10.73 16.95
N PHE A 343 3.21 -10.71 16.05
CA PHE A 343 1.80 -10.67 16.38
C PHE A 343 1.19 -12.05 16.09
N THR A 344 0.62 -12.67 17.11
CA THR A 344 -0.02 -13.98 17.00
C THR A 344 -1.46 -13.87 17.45
N ARG A 345 -2.41 -14.35 16.64
CA ARG A 345 -3.83 -14.45 16.95
C ARG A 345 -4.31 -15.86 16.65
N GLY A 346 -4.44 -16.69 17.70
CA GLY A 346 -4.66 -18.12 17.55
C GLY A 346 -3.58 -18.76 16.66
N GLU A 347 -3.99 -19.37 15.57
CA GLU A 347 -3.13 -20.04 14.56
C GLU A 347 -2.81 -19.11 13.37
N THR A 348 -2.70 -17.80 13.61
CA THR A 348 -2.27 -16.82 12.60
C THR A 348 -1.18 -15.94 13.19
N GLN A 349 -0.01 -15.94 12.56
CA GLN A 349 1.17 -15.26 13.07
C GLN A 349 1.86 -14.44 11.98
N ALA A 350 2.21 -13.21 12.32
CA ALA A 350 2.98 -12.30 11.48
C ALA A 350 4.24 -11.84 12.21
N LEU A 351 5.40 -12.11 11.64
CA LEU A 351 6.67 -11.52 12.03
C LEU A 351 6.89 -10.27 11.18
N VAL A 352 6.87 -9.11 11.81
CA VAL A 352 6.91 -7.84 11.10
C VAL A 352 8.16 -7.06 11.48
N ALA A 353 8.88 -6.58 10.48
CA ALA A 353 10.06 -5.74 10.63
C ALA A 353 9.82 -4.35 10.03
N ALA A 354 10.22 -3.32 10.75
CA ALA A 354 10.24 -1.93 10.28
C ALA A 354 11.67 -1.45 10.08
N THR A 355 11.91 -0.79 8.95
CA THR A 355 13.20 -0.19 8.59
C THR A 355 12.99 1.28 8.30
N LEU A 356 13.81 2.12 8.92
CA LEU A 356 13.84 3.56 8.69
C LEU A 356 14.97 3.87 7.69
N GLY A 357 14.66 4.68 6.70
CA GLY A 357 15.57 5.11 5.66
C GLY A 357 15.58 6.63 5.51
N THR A 358 16.27 7.10 4.50
CA THR A 358 16.37 8.52 4.13
C THR A 358 15.44 8.82 2.96
N SER A 359 15.33 10.08 2.54
CA SER A 359 14.61 10.47 1.32
C SER A 359 15.12 9.77 0.05
N ARG A 360 16.38 9.33 0.02
CA ARG A 360 16.94 8.56 -1.10
C ARG A 360 16.40 7.14 -1.22
N ASP A 361 15.85 6.62 -0.12
CA ASP A 361 15.27 5.29 -0.05
C ASP A 361 13.77 5.28 -0.40
N GLU A 362 13.20 6.44 -0.69
CA GLU A 362 11.81 6.54 -1.14
C GLU A 362 11.58 5.82 -2.46
N GLN A 363 10.42 5.22 -2.59
CA GLN A 363 10.03 4.54 -3.82
C GLN A 363 9.57 5.57 -4.85
N ARG A 364 10.25 5.62 -5.99
CA ARG A 364 9.81 6.40 -7.14
C ARG A 364 8.72 5.65 -7.89
N ILE A 365 7.55 6.27 -7.99
CA ILE A 365 6.40 5.75 -8.74
C ILE A 365 6.27 6.55 -10.05
N ASP A 366 6.36 5.85 -11.16
CA ASP A 366 6.13 6.41 -12.52
C ASP A 366 4.71 6.01 -12.96
N ALA A 367 3.73 6.87 -12.65
CA ALA A 367 2.32 6.65 -12.98
C ALA A 367 1.91 7.42 -14.25
N LEU A 368 0.75 7.09 -14.82
CA LEU A 368 0.19 7.84 -15.95
C LEU A 368 -0.01 9.32 -15.59
N GLN A 369 -0.48 9.61 -14.39
CA GLN A 369 -0.73 10.97 -13.88
C GLN A 369 0.55 11.76 -13.62
N GLY A 370 1.69 11.11 -13.48
CA GLY A 370 2.98 11.75 -13.21
C GLY A 370 3.87 10.90 -12.32
N GLU A 371 5.09 11.37 -12.11
CA GLU A 371 6.02 10.77 -11.17
C GLU A 371 5.81 11.35 -9.78
N TYR A 372 5.86 10.49 -8.76
CA TYR A 372 5.88 10.92 -7.36
C TYR A 372 6.74 9.98 -6.51
N MET A 373 7.17 10.47 -5.35
CA MET A 373 7.93 9.71 -4.38
C MET A 373 7.02 9.20 -3.28
N GLU A 374 7.21 7.96 -2.87
CA GLU A 374 6.44 7.31 -1.82
C GLU A 374 7.36 6.94 -0.66
N ARG A 375 7.16 7.58 0.49
CA ARG A 375 8.02 7.42 1.67
C ARG A 375 7.64 6.25 2.56
N PHE A 376 6.41 5.73 2.45
CA PHE A 376 5.94 4.58 3.21
C PHE A 376 5.68 3.39 2.32
N MET A 377 6.39 2.32 2.57
CA MET A 377 6.30 1.06 1.85
C MET A 377 5.87 -0.05 2.82
N LEU A 378 4.93 -0.90 2.41
CA LEU A 378 4.56 -2.10 3.14
C LEU A 378 4.53 -3.29 2.21
N HIS A 379 5.33 -4.30 2.50
CA HIS A 379 5.42 -5.54 1.74
C HIS A 379 4.94 -6.71 2.61
N TYR A 380 4.21 -7.61 1.98
CA TYR A 380 3.60 -8.78 2.60
C TYR A 380 4.07 -10.03 1.89
N ASN A 381 4.55 -11.00 2.65
CA ASN A 381 5.02 -12.30 2.15
C ASN A 381 4.29 -13.43 2.87
N MET A 382 3.78 -14.39 2.10
CA MET A 382 3.11 -15.58 2.61
C MET A 382 3.73 -16.84 1.98
N PRO A 383 4.84 -17.33 2.53
CA PRO A 383 5.49 -18.54 2.04
C PRO A 383 4.63 -19.78 2.30
N PRO A 384 4.82 -20.87 1.53
CA PRO A 384 3.99 -22.08 1.65
C PRO A 384 3.96 -22.72 3.05
N TYR A 385 5.06 -22.62 3.79
CA TYR A 385 5.12 -23.17 5.16
C TYR A 385 4.12 -22.52 6.13
N ALA A 386 3.63 -21.31 5.82
CA ALA A 386 2.64 -20.63 6.66
C ALA A 386 1.31 -21.40 6.76
N THR A 387 1.01 -22.24 5.78
CA THR A 387 -0.15 -23.16 5.77
C THR A 387 0.26 -24.62 5.97
N GLY A 388 1.55 -24.90 6.22
CA GLY A 388 2.07 -26.25 6.35
C GLY A 388 2.28 -26.97 5.01
N GLU A 389 2.31 -26.23 3.91
CA GLU A 389 2.45 -26.77 2.56
C GLU A 389 3.86 -26.63 2.02
N THR A 390 4.19 -27.45 1.02
CA THR A 390 5.35 -27.25 0.17
C THR A 390 4.94 -26.49 -1.09
N GLY A 391 5.84 -25.65 -1.62
CA GLY A 391 5.52 -24.89 -2.83
C GLY A 391 6.67 -24.03 -3.32
N ARG A 392 6.46 -23.41 -4.47
CA ARG A 392 7.45 -22.53 -5.08
C ARG A 392 7.53 -21.21 -4.31
N VAL A 393 8.72 -20.84 -3.86
CA VAL A 393 9.05 -19.51 -3.34
C VAL A 393 9.61 -18.67 -4.48
N GLY A 394 9.09 -17.46 -4.67
CA GLY A 394 9.50 -16.59 -5.78
C GLY A 394 8.91 -15.18 -5.65
N SER A 395 8.60 -14.55 -6.79
CA SER A 395 8.00 -13.21 -6.80
C SER A 395 6.61 -13.22 -6.13
N PRO A 396 6.23 -12.11 -5.47
CA PRO A 396 4.91 -11.98 -4.83
C PRO A 396 3.76 -12.24 -5.82
N LYS A 397 2.78 -13.01 -5.39
CA LYS A 397 1.56 -13.26 -6.15
C LYS A 397 0.61 -12.06 -6.04
N ARG A 398 -0.36 -11.96 -6.96
CA ARG A 398 -1.40 -10.89 -6.95
C ARG A 398 -2.11 -10.78 -5.58
N ARG A 399 -2.35 -11.91 -4.90
CA ARG A 399 -2.97 -11.95 -3.57
C ARG A 399 -2.08 -11.30 -2.51
N GLU A 400 -0.78 -11.57 -2.53
CA GLU A 400 0.18 -11.00 -1.57
C GLU A 400 0.28 -9.48 -1.72
N ILE A 401 0.31 -8.99 -2.97
CA ILE A 401 0.29 -7.55 -3.28
C ILE A 401 -1.00 -6.90 -2.75
N GLY A 402 -2.15 -7.52 -2.95
CA GLY A 402 -3.43 -7.04 -2.43
C GLY A 402 -3.48 -6.98 -0.89
N HIS A 403 -2.97 -8.01 -0.21
CA HIS A 403 -2.89 -8.04 1.25
C HIS A 403 -1.94 -6.97 1.79
N GLY A 404 -0.78 -6.78 1.16
CA GLY A 404 0.17 -5.73 1.51
C GLY A 404 -0.45 -4.34 1.35
N ARG A 405 -1.16 -4.10 0.24
CA ARG A 405 -1.82 -2.81 0.00
C ARG A 405 -2.91 -2.51 1.02
N LEU A 406 -3.71 -3.50 1.40
CA LEU A 406 -4.73 -3.34 2.44
C LEU A 406 -4.09 -2.96 3.79
N ALA A 407 -3.03 -3.66 4.20
CA ALA A 407 -2.31 -3.34 5.42
C ALA A 407 -1.65 -1.94 5.37
N LYS A 408 -1.10 -1.56 4.21
CA LYS A 408 -0.54 -0.22 3.97
C LYS A 408 -1.59 0.87 4.16
N ARG A 409 -2.75 0.76 3.49
CA ARG A 409 -3.86 1.71 3.61
C ARG A 409 -4.34 1.87 5.04
N ALA A 410 -4.40 0.77 5.79
CA ALA A 410 -4.84 0.80 7.18
C ALA A 410 -3.94 1.67 8.08
N LEU A 411 -2.65 1.78 7.77
CA LEU A 411 -1.68 2.51 8.58
C LEU A 411 -1.45 3.96 8.13
N LEU A 412 -1.77 4.31 6.87
CA LEU A 412 -1.49 5.63 6.29
C LEU A 412 -2.09 6.79 7.12
N ALA A 413 -3.31 6.64 7.61
CA ALA A 413 -4.02 7.68 8.36
C ALA A 413 -3.34 8.08 9.68
N VAL A 414 -2.51 7.21 10.26
CA VAL A 414 -1.86 7.43 11.56
C VAL A 414 -0.38 7.73 11.46
N LEU A 415 0.19 7.73 10.25
CA LEU A 415 1.60 8.06 10.06
C LEU A 415 1.87 9.54 10.39
N PRO A 416 3.05 9.85 10.96
CA PRO A 416 3.47 11.23 11.15
C PRO A 416 3.72 11.92 9.80
N THR A 417 3.60 13.24 9.76
CA THR A 417 3.96 14.04 8.58
C THR A 417 5.49 14.02 8.36
N PRO A 418 5.98 14.38 7.16
CA PRO A 418 7.41 14.49 6.92
C PRO A 418 8.13 15.46 7.86
N GLU A 419 7.44 16.52 8.28
CA GLU A 419 7.95 17.54 9.20
C GLU A 419 8.08 16.99 10.64
N GLU A 420 7.17 16.11 11.05
CA GLU A 420 7.20 15.47 12.38
C GLU A 420 8.22 14.33 12.44
N PHE A 421 8.40 13.60 11.33
CA PHE A 421 9.30 12.45 11.27
C PHE A 421 9.87 12.27 9.86
N ALA A 422 11.07 12.78 9.62
CA ALA A 422 11.68 12.94 8.29
C ALA A 422 12.23 11.64 7.66
N TYR A 423 11.82 10.46 8.13
CA TYR A 423 12.28 9.18 7.61
C TYR A 423 11.36 8.63 6.53
N SER A 424 11.92 7.97 5.54
CA SER A 424 11.21 6.98 4.77
C SER A 424 11.10 5.69 5.59
N MET A 425 10.00 4.97 5.42
CA MET A 425 9.64 3.81 6.25
C MET A 425 9.31 2.62 5.37
N ARG A 426 9.96 1.49 5.65
CA ARG A 426 9.62 0.22 5.02
C ARG A 426 9.21 -0.80 6.05
N VAL A 427 8.00 -1.33 5.95
CA VAL A 427 7.49 -2.43 6.75
C VAL A 427 7.45 -3.69 5.90
N VAL A 428 7.96 -4.80 6.44
CA VAL A 428 7.85 -6.12 5.81
C VAL A 428 7.16 -7.06 6.77
N SER A 429 6.06 -7.64 6.34
CA SER A 429 5.29 -8.63 7.10
C SER A 429 5.53 -10.02 6.52
N GLU A 430 6.23 -10.85 7.28
CA GLU A 430 6.45 -12.28 7.00
C GLU A 430 5.37 -13.09 7.73
N ILE A 431 4.48 -13.72 6.98
CA ILE A 431 3.47 -14.60 7.57
C ILE A 431 4.10 -15.94 7.86
N THR A 432 4.16 -16.28 9.13
CA THR A 432 4.79 -17.51 9.61
C THR A 432 3.79 -18.61 9.92
N GLU A 433 2.51 -18.25 10.14
CA GLU A 433 1.40 -19.16 10.32
C GLU A 433 0.10 -18.51 9.86
N SER A 434 -0.81 -19.25 9.19
CA SER A 434 -2.04 -18.70 8.62
C SER A 434 -3.23 -19.64 8.77
N ASN A 435 -4.22 -19.19 9.55
CA ASN A 435 -5.55 -19.77 9.64
C ASN A 435 -6.58 -18.64 9.86
N GLY A 436 -6.91 -17.92 8.77
CA GLY A 436 -7.80 -16.75 8.76
C GLY A 436 -7.05 -15.43 8.90
N SER A 437 -7.37 -14.52 8.02
CA SER A 437 -6.91 -13.14 7.86
C SER A 437 -5.51 -12.77 8.36
N SER A 438 -4.50 -13.23 7.66
CA SER A 438 -3.10 -12.82 7.87
C SER A 438 -2.84 -11.34 7.53
N SER A 439 -3.63 -10.72 6.63
CA SER A 439 -3.53 -9.28 6.35
C SER A 439 -3.89 -8.41 7.56
N MET A 440 -4.88 -8.82 8.36
CA MET A 440 -5.22 -8.10 9.59
C MET A 440 -4.19 -8.32 10.70
N ALA A 441 -3.54 -9.48 10.75
CA ALA A 441 -2.36 -9.68 11.59
C ALA A 441 -1.19 -8.76 11.16
N SER A 442 -1.02 -8.54 9.85
CA SER A 442 -0.01 -7.62 9.31
C SER A 442 -0.31 -6.14 9.66
N VAL A 443 -1.57 -5.74 9.73
CA VAL A 443 -1.97 -4.40 10.23
C VAL A 443 -1.52 -4.22 11.67
N CYS A 444 -1.89 -5.15 12.56
CA CYS A 444 -1.54 -5.09 13.97
C CYS A 444 -0.03 -5.15 14.19
N GLY A 445 0.64 -6.11 13.55
CA GLY A 445 2.10 -6.27 13.63
C GLY A 445 2.86 -5.09 13.02
N GLY A 446 2.37 -4.52 11.91
CA GLY A 446 2.94 -3.34 11.26
C GLY A 446 2.87 -2.09 12.13
N CYS A 447 1.72 -1.86 12.76
CA CYS A 447 1.54 -0.80 13.76
C CYS A 447 2.57 -0.94 14.90
N LEU A 448 2.66 -2.12 15.50
CA LEU A 448 3.58 -2.39 16.61
C LEU A 448 5.05 -2.30 16.19
N ALA A 449 5.42 -2.78 14.99
CA ALA A 449 6.80 -2.72 14.49
C ALA A 449 7.24 -1.27 14.21
N LEU A 450 6.34 -0.42 13.69
CA LEU A 450 6.61 1.02 13.53
C LEU A 450 6.79 1.71 14.88
N MET A 451 5.95 1.42 15.86
CA MET A 451 6.07 1.97 17.21
C MET A 451 7.35 1.47 17.91
N ASP A 452 7.73 0.20 17.72
CA ASP A 452 8.99 -0.36 18.21
C ASP A 452 10.21 0.26 17.53
N ALA A 453 10.08 0.74 16.28
CA ALA A 453 11.10 1.53 15.58
C ALA A 453 11.19 3.00 16.04
N GLY A 454 10.29 3.46 16.91
CA GLY A 454 10.24 4.84 17.37
C GLY A 454 9.46 5.79 16.46
N VAL A 455 8.66 5.26 15.52
CA VAL A 455 7.79 6.09 14.68
C VAL A 455 6.62 6.63 15.53
N PRO A 456 6.45 7.95 15.65
CA PRO A 456 5.41 8.55 16.48
C PRO A 456 4.05 8.48 15.78
N LEU A 457 3.46 7.28 15.73
CA LEU A 457 2.12 7.09 15.19
C LEU A 457 1.09 7.88 16.01
N LYS A 458 0.10 8.48 15.36
CA LYS A 458 -0.98 9.24 16.01
C LYS A 458 -1.82 8.36 16.93
N ALA A 459 -2.03 7.10 16.58
CA ALA A 459 -2.81 6.13 17.34
C ALA A 459 -2.41 4.70 16.96
N HIS A 460 -2.78 3.72 17.79
CA HIS A 460 -2.73 2.32 17.42
C HIS A 460 -3.80 2.01 16.37
N VAL A 461 -3.45 1.11 15.46
CA VAL A 461 -4.37 0.57 14.44
C VAL A 461 -4.46 -0.93 14.62
N ALA A 462 -5.65 -1.45 14.77
CA ALA A 462 -5.93 -2.88 14.75
C ALA A 462 -6.81 -3.26 13.57
N GLY A 463 -6.67 -4.48 13.11
CA GLY A 463 -7.48 -5.06 12.05
C GLY A 463 -8.16 -6.35 12.49
N ILE A 464 -9.41 -6.55 12.03
CA ILE A 464 -10.20 -7.75 12.26
C ILE A 464 -10.87 -8.22 10.96
N ALA A 465 -11.03 -9.53 10.81
CA ALA A 465 -11.80 -10.13 9.73
C ALA A 465 -13.10 -10.69 10.26
N MET A 466 -14.19 -10.28 9.63
CA MET A 466 -15.55 -10.71 9.92
C MET A 466 -16.04 -11.64 8.80
N GLY A 467 -16.91 -12.57 9.15
CA GLY A 467 -17.60 -13.41 8.21
C GLY A 467 -19.12 -13.31 8.34
N LEU A 468 -19.81 -13.91 7.39
CA LEU A 468 -21.26 -13.99 7.38
C LEU A 468 -21.68 -15.39 6.97
N ILE A 469 -22.63 -15.94 7.70
CA ILE A 469 -23.41 -17.11 7.29
C ILE A 469 -24.86 -16.66 7.14
N LYS A 470 -25.45 -16.86 5.96
CA LYS A 470 -26.82 -16.43 5.67
C LYS A 470 -27.58 -17.53 4.94
N GLU A 471 -28.72 -17.94 5.49
CA GLU A 471 -29.65 -18.89 4.87
C GLU A 471 -31.08 -18.32 4.93
N GLY A 472 -31.58 -17.94 3.78
CA GLY A 472 -32.86 -17.24 3.70
C GLY A 472 -32.85 -15.95 4.49
N ASN A 473 -33.73 -15.86 5.52
CA ASN A 473 -33.81 -14.68 6.39
C ASN A 473 -32.96 -14.80 7.66
N ARG A 474 -32.34 -15.95 7.93
CA ARG A 474 -31.45 -16.14 9.07
C ARG A 474 -30.03 -15.77 8.69
N PHE A 475 -29.32 -15.11 9.57
CA PHE A 475 -27.92 -14.83 9.40
C PHE A 475 -27.17 -14.81 10.72
N ALA A 476 -25.86 -15.05 10.67
CA ALA A 476 -24.93 -14.88 11.78
C ALA A 476 -23.67 -14.16 11.27
N VAL A 477 -23.26 -13.12 11.98
CA VAL A 477 -22.00 -12.42 11.76
C VAL A 477 -20.94 -13.05 12.67
N LEU A 478 -19.77 -13.37 12.12
CA LEU A 478 -18.68 -14.02 12.82
C LEU A 478 -17.50 -13.07 12.98
N SER A 479 -17.01 -12.90 14.20
CA SER A 479 -15.78 -12.14 14.49
C SER A 479 -14.55 -13.03 14.36
N ASP A 480 -13.46 -12.50 13.79
CA ASP A 480 -12.18 -13.18 13.67
C ASP A 480 -12.31 -14.58 13.07
N ILE A 481 -12.71 -14.62 11.79
CA ILE A 481 -12.96 -15.88 11.08
C ILE A 481 -11.70 -16.69 10.84
N LEU A 482 -11.88 -18.02 10.87
CA LEU A 482 -10.89 -19.00 10.45
C LEU A 482 -10.87 -19.12 8.91
N GLY A 483 -9.83 -19.76 8.37
CA GLY A 483 -9.73 -20.05 6.94
C GLY A 483 -10.89 -20.91 6.43
N ASP A 484 -11.30 -21.92 7.21
CA ASP A 484 -12.43 -22.78 6.87
C ASP A 484 -13.74 -21.99 6.84
N GLU A 485 -13.94 -21.06 7.79
CA GLU A 485 -15.12 -20.20 7.86
C GLU A 485 -15.15 -19.13 6.75
N ASP A 486 -14.00 -18.63 6.31
CA ASP A 486 -13.91 -17.81 5.11
C ASP A 486 -14.34 -18.61 3.87
N HIS A 487 -13.84 -19.84 3.74
CA HIS A 487 -14.15 -20.69 2.58
C HIS A 487 -15.64 -21.08 2.52
N LEU A 488 -16.25 -21.42 3.65
CA LEU A 488 -17.65 -21.83 3.76
C LEU A 488 -18.63 -20.67 3.93
N GLY A 489 -18.15 -19.45 4.18
CA GLY A 489 -18.96 -18.27 4.47
C GLY A 489 -19.38 -17.50 3.21
N ASP A 490 -20.33 -16.59 3.42
CA ASP A 490 -20.94 -15.76 2.38
C ASP A 490 -20.30 -14.39 2.20
N MET A 491 -19.44 -13.98 3.15
CA MET A 491 -18.75 -12.70 3.15
C MET A 491 -17.39 -12.82 3.84
N ASP A 492 -16.37 -12.21 3.27
CA ASP A 492 -15.10 -11.88 3.89
C ASP A 492 -15.03 -10.35 4.05
N PHE A 493 -15.07 -9.88 5.28
CA PHE A 493 -15.15 -8.46 5.61
C PHE A 493 -14.04 -8.06 6.57
N LYS A 494 -13.06 -7.31 6.06
CA LYS A 494 -11.90 -6.84 6.83
C LYS A 494 -12.08 -5.38 7.19
N VAL A 495 -11.93 -5.08 8.47
CA VAL A 495 -12.04 -3.72 9.03
C VAL A 495 -10.80 -3.41 9.84
N ALA A 496 -10.12 -2.34 9.48
CA ALA A 496 -8.99 -1.80 10.25
C ALA A 496 -9.28 -0.37 10.71
N GLY A 497 -8.76 0.00 11.87
CA GLY A 497 -8.95 1.35 12.39
C GLY A 497 -8.37 1.53 13.78
N THR A 498 -8.51 2.77 14.24
CA THR A 498 -8.14 3.22 15.58
C THR A 498 -9.34 3.13 16.54
N GLU A 499 -9.22 3.68 17.73
CA GLU A 499 -10.37 3.86 18.64
C GLU A 499 -11.37 4.89 18.10
N GLN A 500 -10.90 5.85 17.29
CA GLN A 500 -11.70 6.97 16.78
C GLN A 500 -12.54 6.55 15.57
N GLY A 501 -11.99 5.72 14.66
CA GLY A 501 -12.69 5.36 13.45
C GLY A 501 -11.93 4.38 12.56
N ILE A 502 -12.52 4.11 11.40
CA ILE A 502 -12.02 3.19 10.40
C ILE A 502 -10.95 3.86 9.55
N THR A 503 -9.86 3.15 9.27
CA THR A 503 -8.77 3.59 8.39
C THR A 503 -8.71 2.79 7.09
N ALA A 504 -9.21 1.55 7.08
CA ALA A 504 -9.37 0.75 5.86
C ALA A 504 -10.50 -0.26 6.02
N LEU A 505 -11.18 -0.52 4.91
CA LEU A 505 -12.25 -1.50 4.83
C LEU A 505 -12.14 -2.25 3.50
N GLN A 506 -12.24 -3.58 3.56
CA GLN A 506 -12.32 -4.44 2.38
C GLN A 506 -13.42 -5.47 2.60
N MET A 507 -14.35 -5.57 1.63
CA MET A 507 -15.46 -6.50 1.67
C MET A 507 -15.55 -7.28 0.37
N ASP A 508 -15.69 -8.59 0.48
CA ASP A 508 -15.99 -9.52 -0.61
C ASP A 508 -17.24 -10.31 -0.27
N ILE A 509 -18.26 -10.25 -1.10
CA ILE A 509 -19.52 -10.95 -0.92
C ILE A 509 -19.62 -12.03 -1.96
N LYS A 510 -19.91 -13.26 -1.52
CA LYS A 510 -19.94 -14.48 -2.35
C LYS A 510 -21.34 -14.92 -2.73
N ILE A 511 -22.35 -14.22 -2.23
CA ILE A 511 -23.78 -14.44 -2.52
C ILE A 511 -24.35 -13.25 -3.29
N THR A 512 -25.59 -13.34 -3.71
CA THR A 512 -26.29 -12.32 -4.54
C THR A 512 -26.39 -10.94 -3.85
N GLY A 513 -26.04 -10.85 -2.57
CA GLY A 513 -25.85 -9.61 -1.82
C GLY A 513 -26.31 -9.67 -0.36
N ILE A 514 -25.99 -8.59 0.33
CA ILE A 514 -26.34 -8.38 1.74
C ILE A 514 -27.11 -7.06 1.89
N THR A 515 -27.95 -7.00 2.92
CA THR A 515 -28.73 -5.80 3.21
C THR A 515 -27.93 -4.78 4.02
N LYS A 516 -28.41 -3.54 4.07
CA LYS A 516 -27.84 -2.47 4.89
C LYS A 516 -27.79 -2.86 6.37
N GLU A 517 -28.81 -3.56 6.85
CA GLU A 517 -28.91 -4.01 8.25
C GLU A 517 -27.83 -5.04 8.58
N ILE A 518 -27.53 -5.97 7.67
CA ILE A 518 -26.43 -6.94 7.84
C ILE A 518 -25.09 -6.24 7.85
N MET A 519 -24.86 -5.30 6.94
CA MET A 519 -23.62 -4.50 6.91
C MET A 519 -23.43 -3.68 8.21
N HIS A 520 -24.51 -3.07 8.69
CA HIS A 520 -24.48 -2.33 9.94
C HIS A 520 -24.13 -3.26 11.13
N ALA A 521 -24.78 -4.42 11.24
CA ALA A 521 -24.51 -5.39 12.29
C ALA A 521 -23.04 -5.88 12.23
N ALA A 522 -22.51 -6.12 11.03
CA ALA A 522 -21.11 -6.53 10.82
C ALA A 522 -20.12 -5.42 11.24
N LEU A 523 -20.39 -4.17 10.93
CA LEU A 523 -19.55 -3.03 11.33
C LEU A 523 -19.55 -2.83 12.85
N VAL A 524 -20.71 -2.90 13.50
CA VAL A 524 -20.82 -2.78 14.97
C VAL A 524 -20.02 -3.90 15.65
N GLN A 525 -20.20 -5.14 15.21
CA GLN A 525 -19.47 -6.27 15.77
C GLN A 525 -17.98 -6.22 15.47
N ALA A 526 -17.57 -5.74 14.28
CA ALA A 526 -16.18 -5.49 13.94
C ALA A 526 -15.53 -4.45 14.86
N ARG A 527 -16.27 -3.39 15.23
CA ARG A 527 -15.79 -2.40 16.20
C ARG A 527 -15.51 -3.03 17.56
N GLU A 528 -16.41 -3.87 18.08
CA GLU A 528 -16.19 -4.58 19.36
C GLU A 528 -14.89 -5.40 19.33
N GLY A 529 -14.69 -6.20 18.28
CA GLY A 529 -13.50 -7.01 18.12
C GLY A 529 -12.23 -6.16 17.92
N ARG A 530 -12.31 -5.07 17.14
CA ARG A 530 -11.21 -4.13 16.95
C ARG A 530 -10.79 -3.46 18.27
N MET A 531 -11.75 -3.03 19.09
CA MET A 531 -11.47 -2.45 20.42
C MET A 531 -10.79 -3.44 21.34
N HIS A 532 -11.21 -4.72 21.32
CA HIS A 532 -10.55 -5.77 22.09
C HIS A 532 -9.08 -5.96 21.66
N ILE A 533 -8.81 -6.00 20.35
CA ILE A 533 -7.45 -6.15 19.82
C ILE A 533 -6.59 -4.94 20.17
N LEU A 534 -7.11 -3.71 20.01
CA LEU A 534 -6.44 -2.47 20.40
C LEU A 534 -6.04 -2.47 21.88
N GLY A 535 -6.91 -2.97 22.77
CA GLY A 535 -6.60 -3.13 24.20
C GLY A 535 -5.37 -4.01 24.40
N LYS A 536 -5.32 -5.19 23.76
CA LYS A 536 -4.17 -6.11 23.84
C LYS A 536 -2.87 -5.52 23.28
N MET A 537 -2.96 -4.73 22.20
CA MET A 537 -1.81 -4.03 21.65
C MET A 537 -1.28 -2.97 22.61
N LYS A 538 -2.17 -2.17 23.21
CA LYS A 538 -1.81 -1.14 24.20
C LYS A 538 -1.23 -1.73 25.49
N ASP A 539 -1.74 -2.86 25.95
CA ASP A 539 -1.20 -3.56 27.13
C ASP A 539 0.27 -3.97 26.91
N THR A 540 0.67 -4.24 25.66
CA THR A 540 2.03 -4.69 25.32
C THR A 540 2.98 -3.53 25.00
N LEU A 541 2.53 -2.55 24.21
CA LEU A 541 3.30 -1.38 23.79
C LEU A 541 2.40 -0.15 23.80
N GLN A 542 2.42 0.61 24.89
CA GLN A 542 1.50 1.71 25.12
C GLN A 542 1.76 2.93 24.21
N SER A 543 3.03 3.18 23.89
CA SER A 543 3.47 4.30 23.02
C SER A 543 4.67 3.89 22.20
N ALA A 544 4.97 4.65 21.15
CA ALA A 544 6.19 4.47 20.40
C ALA A 544 7.43 4.63 21.29
N ARG A 545 8.50 3.92 20.98
CA ARG A 545 9.80 4.09 21.67
C ARG A 545 10.29 5.51 21.47
N THR A 546 10.87 6.08 22.50
CA THR A 546 11.45 7.42 22.46
C THR A 546 12.83 7.44 21.80
N GLU A 547 13.55 6.32 21.88
CA GLU A 547 14.87 6.16 21.27
C GLU A 547 14.81 5.26 20.04
N LEU A 548 15.43 5.72 18.97
CA LEU A 548 15.62 4.91 17.78
C LEU A 548 16.63 3.80 18.03
N SER A 549 16.53 2.70 17.27
CA SER A 549 17.54 1.65 17.25
C SER A 549 18.93 2.23 16.97
N ALA A 550 19.95 1.64 17.60
CA ALA A 550 21.35 2.02 17.33
C ALA A 550 21.76 1.78 15.86
N TYR A 551 21.00 0.98 15.15
CA TYR A 551 21.23 0.69 13.72
C TYR A 551 20.43 1.59 12.77
N ALA A 552 19.46 2.34 13.29
CA ALA A 552 18.68 3.29 12.48
C ALA A 552 19.54 4.54 12.16
N PRO A 553 19.42 5.09 10.96
CA PRO A 553 20.08 6.34 10.63
C PRO A 553 19.54 7.46 11.52
N ARG A 554 20.45 8.30 12.01
CA ARG A 554 20.09 9.54 12.74
C ARG A 554 20.02 10.69 11.76
N MET A 555 19.02 11.55 11.92
CA MET A 555 18.83 12.73 11.09
C MET A 555 19.24 13.98 11.85
N ILE A 556 20.16 14.77 11.28
CA ILE A 556 20.52 16.11 11.75
C ILE A 556 20.00 17.10 10.70
N THR A 557 19.12 18.00 11.11
CA THR A 557 18.57 19.02 10.22
C THR A 557 19.18 20.38 10.59
N ILE A 558 19.72 21.06 9.59
CA ILE A 558 20.22 22.43 9.72
C ILE A 558 19.62 23.31 8.64
N LYS A 559 19.56 24.62 8.89
CA LYS A 559 19.07 25.60 7.92
C LYS A 559 20.22 26.45 7.44
N ILE A 560 20.43 26.51 6.14
CA ILE A 560 21.37 27.40 5.47
C ILE A 560 20.64 28.43 4.62
N LYS A 561 21.32 29.52 4.27
CA LYS A 561 20.75 30.49 3.32
C LYS A 561 20.63 29.85 1.93
N PRO A 562 19.49 30.02 1.20
CA PRO A 562 19.31 29.41 -0.12
C PRO A 562 20.41 29.75 -1.12
N GLU A 563 20.98 30.95 -1.04
CA GLU A 563 22.14 31.38 -1.85
C GLU A 563 23.41 30.56 -1.64
N LYS A 564 23.54 29.89 -0.47
CA LYS A 564 24.69 29.04 -0.11
C LYS A 564 24.56 27.59 -0.56
N ILE A 565 23.38 27.19 -1.06
CA ILE A 565 23.15 25.83 -1.55
C ILE A 565 24.19 25.43 -2.60
N ARG A 566 24.52 26.36 -3.50
CA ARG A 566 25.51 26.14 -4.57
C ARG A 566 26.92 25.90 -4.02
N ASP A 567 27.27 26.54 -2.92
CA ASP A 567 28.59 26.39 -2.27
C ASP A 567 28.71 24.98 -1.65
N VAL A 568 27.65 24.48 -1.02
CA VAL A 568 27.60 23.13 -0.43
C VAL A 568 27.57 22.04 -1.50
N ILE A 569 26.83 22.23 -2.59
CA ILE A 569 26.79 21.29 -3.70
C ILE A 569 28.12 21.27 -4.46
N GLY A 570 28.69 22.44 -4.71
CA GLY A 570 29.90 22.61 -5.50
C GLY A 570 29.69 22.35 -7.00
N LYS A 571 30.70 22.67 -7.82
CA LYS A 571 30.63 22.50 -9.28
C LYS A 571 30.42 21.02 -9.64
N GLY A 572 29.27 20.74 -10.29
CA GLY A 572 28.91 19.37 -10.69
C GLY A 572 28.72 18.40 -9.51
N GLY A 573 28.44 18.92 -8.29
CA GLY A 573 28.24 18.12 -7.08
C GLY A 573 29.52 17.62 -6.40
N ALA A 574 30.68 18.21 -6.72
CA ALA A 574 31.97 17.72 -6.21
C ALA A 574 32.10 17.88 -4.69
N VAL A 575 31.65 19.01 -4.12
CA VAL A 575 31.78 19.28 -2.69
C VAL A 575 30.90 18.35 -1.87
N ILE A 576 29.63 18.22 -2.22
CA ILE A 576 28.70 17.36 -1.49
C ILE A 576 29.10 15.87 -1.57
N ARG A 577 29.65 15.42 -2.71
CA ARG A 577 30.17 14.04 -2.82
C ARG A 577 31.39 13.81 -1.92
N ALA A 578 32.33 14.75 -1.89
CA ALA A 578 33.48 14.66 -1.02
C ALA A 578 33.11 14.67 0.46
N LEU A 579 32.14 15.52 0.85
CA LEU A 579 31.56 15.54 2.20
C LEU A 579 30.95 14.20 2.57
N THR A 580 30.11 13.65 1.70
CA THR A 580 29.42 12.36 1.91
C THR A 580 30.43 11.22 2.08
N GLU A 581 31.50 11.22 1.26
CA GLU A 581 32.56 10.20 1.32
C GLU A 581 33.43 10.35 2.59
N GLU A 582 33.86 11.60 2.94
CA GLU A 582 34.68 11.89 4.12
C GLU A 582 33.94 11.52 5.43
N THR A 583 32.65 11.82 5.51
CA THR A 583 31.87 11.71 6.75
C THR A 583 31.06 10.42 6.86
N GLY A 584 30.94 9.66 5.79
CA GLY A 584 30.08 8.45 5.75
C GLY A 584 28.59 8.76 5.92
N THR A 585 28.16 9.99 5.56
CA THR A 585 26.78 10.45 5.73
C THR A 585 26.04 10.54 4.38
N SER A 586 24.71 10.64 4.43
CA SER A 586 23.88 11.05 3.29
C SER A 586 23.39 12.47 3.53
N ILE A 587 23.56 13.37 2.57
CA ILE A 587 23.22 14.78 2.70
C ILE A 587 22.22 15.15 1.61
N ASP A 588 21.05 15.63 2.01
CA ASP A 588 20.00 16.15 1.13
C ASP A 588 19.78 17.63 1.41
N ILE A 589 19.55 18.42 0.35
CA ILE A 589 19.38 19.86 0.43
C ILE A 589 18.10 20.23 -0.32
N ALA A 590 17.15 20.81 0.41
CA ALA A 590 15.93 21.36 -0.16
C ALA A 590 16.15 22.79 -0.69
N ASP A 591 15.33 23.22 -1.65
CA ASP A 591 15.42 24.54 -2.30
C ASP A 591 15.27 25.72 -1.30
N ASP A 592 14.61 25.50 -0.18
CA ASP A 592 14.41 26.47 0.88
C ASP A 592 15.64 26.61 1.82
N GLY A 593 16.73 25.86 1.55
CA GLY A 593 17.96 25.84 2.36
C GLY A 593 17.93 24.90 3.55
N THR A 594 16.93 24.03 3.69
CA THR A 594 16.94 22.96 4.68
C THR A 594 17.92 21.87 4.24
N VAL A 595 18.91 21.56 5.08
CA VAL A 595 19.88 20.50 4.86
C VAL A 595 19.61 19.39 5.86
N THR A 596 19.36 18.19 5.35
CA THR A 596 19.16 16.97 6.14
C THR A 596 20.38 16.06 5.99
N ILE A 597 21.05 15.79 7.10
CA ILE A 597 22.23 14.92 7.19
C ILE A 597 21.78 13.63 7.86
N ALA A 598 21.78 12.52 7.12
CA ALA A 598 21.49 11.20 7.65
C ALA A 598 22.80 10.44 7.92
N CYS A 599 22.96 9.91 9.13
CA CYS A 599 24.18 9.24 9.57
C CYS A 599 23.86 8.06 10.49
N VAL A 600 24.63 6.98 10.39
CA VAL A 600 24.62 5.87 11.36
C VAL A 600 25.55 6.20 12.54
N SER A 601 26.67 6.90 12.28
CA SER A 601 27.62 7.37 13.29
C SER A 601 27.33 8.81 13.69
N SER A 602 27.13 9.06 14.99
CA SER A 602 26.97 10.42 15.51
C SER A 602 28.17 11.31 15.19
N GLU A 603 29.40 10.77 15.21
CA GLU A 603 30.63 11.51 14.90
C GLU A 603 30.64 11.97 13.43
N GLY A 604 30.27 11.10 12.50
CA GLY A 604 30.16 11.43 11.07
C GLY A 604 29.13 12.52 10.83
N GLY A 605 27.97 12.44 11.49
CA GLY A 605 26.91 13.45 11.39
C GLY A 605 27.33 14.82 11.89
N GLU A 606 27.95 14.88 13.06
CA GLU A 606 28.48 16.13 13.63
C GLU A 606 29.63 16.72 12.78
N LEU A 607 30.48 15.87 12.23
CA LEU A 607 31.54 16.31 11.31
C LEU A 607 30.92 16.91 10.04
N ALA A 608 29.93 16.27 9.45
CA ALA A 608 29.23 16.78 8.26
C ALA A 608 28.55 18.12 8.57
N ARG A 609 27.84 18.23 9.70
CA ARG A 609 27.20 19.46 10.16
C ARG A 609 28.23 20.60 10.25
N LYS A 610 29.34 20.36 10.96
CA LYS A 610 30.41 21.35 11.15
C LYS A 610 31.01 21.79 9.82
N ARG A 611 31.28 20.86 8.89
CA ARG A 611 31.79 21.17 7.55
C ARG A 611 30.84 22.04 6.74
N ILE A 612 29.51 21.74 6.79
CA ILE A 612 28.52 22.54 6.09
C ILE A 612 28.42 23.95 6.70
N GLU A 613 28.46 24.05 8.03
CA GLU A 613 28.48 25.34 8.72
C GLU A 613 29.71 26.16 8.33
N GLU A 614 30.92 25.55 8.24
CA GLU A 614 32.15 26.19 7.78
C GLU A 614 32.05 26.69 6.33
N ILE A 615 31.49 25.88 5.41
CA ILE A 615 31.29 26.24 3.99
C ILE A 615 30.29 27.39 3.84
N THR A 616 29.25 27.41 4.66
CA THR A 616 28.16 28.38 4.56
C THR A 616 28.36 29.62 5.40
N ALA A 617 29.36 29.60 6.27
CA ALA A 617 29.67 30.75 7.13
C ALA A 617 29.97 32.00 6.28
N ASP A 618 29.42 33.13 6.70
CA ASP A 618 29.76 34.43 6.16
C ASP A 618 30.92 35.01 6.93
N VAL A 619 31.83 35.66 6.21
CA VAL A 619 32.92 36.38 6.83
C VAL A 619 32.41 37.68 7.42
N GLU A 620 32.57 37.87 8.72
CA GLU A 620 32.14 39.06 9.44
C GLU A 620 33.25 40.08 9.51
N VAL A 621 32.96 41.32 9.07
CA VAL A 621 33.91 42.45 9.24
C VAL A 621 34.07 42.74 10.73
N GLY A 622 35.32 42.92 11.17
CA GLY A 622 35.65 43.15 12.55
C GLY A 622 36.02 41.90 13.35
N ARG A 623 35.77 40.68 12.82
CA ARG A 623 36.09 39.42 13.49
C ARG A 623 37.51 38.94 13.17
N ILE A 624 38.13 38.22 14.11
CA ILE A 624 39.45 37.62 13.96
C ILE A 624 39.27 36.16 13.50
N TYR A 625 40.03 35.77 12.48
CA TYR A 625 40.08 34.40 11.94
C TYR A 625 41.49 33.86 11.97
N GLU A 626 41.64 32.56 12.08
CA GLU A 626 42.88 31.84 11.81
C GLU A 626 42.90 31.47 10.34
N GLY A 627 43.67 32.18 9.53
CA GLY A 627 43.71 31.96 8.08
C GLY A 627 45.05 31.37 7.65
N THR A 628 45.03 30.63 6.54
CA THR A 628 46.23 30.04 5.93
C THR A 628 46.72 30.91 4.77
N VAL A 629 48.00 31.22 4.76
CA VAL A 629 48.66 31.97 3.67
C VAL A 629 48.70 31.07 2.43
N LEU A 630 47.95 31.43 1.39
CA LEU A 630 47.88 30.69 0.12
C LEU A 630 49.02 31.09 -0.83
N LYS A 631 49.31 32.40 -0.89
CA LYS A 631 50.31 32.94 -1.82
C LYS A 631 50.91 34.23 -1.30
N LEU A 632 52.21 34.38 -1.51
CA LEU A 632 52.92 35.64 -1.26
C LEU A 632 52.95 36.50 -2.54
N LEU A 633 52.77 37.79 -2.35
CA LEU A 633 52.85 38.84 -3.37
C LEU A 633 53.80 39.93 -2.91
N ASP A 634 54.36 40.71 -3.82
CA ASP A 634 55.31 41.80 -3.48
C ASP A 634 54.71 42.83 -2.53
N PHE A 635 53.39 43.03 -2.60
CA PHE A 635 52.66 44.04 -1.80
C PHE A 635 51.79 43.43 -0.67
N GLY A 636 51.89 42.13 -0.41
CA GLY A 636 51.10 41.48 0.62
C GLY A 636 51.02 39.95 0.48
N ALA A 637 50.03 39.34 1.11
CA ALA A 637 49.72 37.92 1.00
C ALA A 637 48.25 37.66 0.79
N ILE A 638 47.93 36.63 0.05
CA ILE A 638 46.55 36.08 -0.04
C ILE A 638 46.41 35.07 1.10
N VAL A 639 45.44 35.31 1.96
CA VAL A 639 45.15 34.47 3.13
C VAL A 639 43.73 33.95 3.04
N SER A 640 43.54 32.65 3.11
CA SER A 640 42.25 32.00 3.19
C SER A 640 41.76 32.02 4.63
N VAL A 641 40.65 32.70 4.91
CA VAL A 641 40.07 32.87 6.26
C VAL A 641 38.95 31.85 6.55
N LEU A 642 38.27 31.42 5.51
CA LEU A 642 37.28 30.31 5.50
C LEU A 642 37.37 29.60 4.14
N PRO A 643 36.87 28.36 4.02
CA PRO A 643 36.88 27.63 2.75
C PRO A 643 36.29 28.46 1.59
N GLY A 644 37.11 28.72 0.57
CA GLY A 644 36.71 29.54 -0.59
C GLY A 644 36.54 31.03 -0.32
N LYS A 645 36.98 31.56 0.85
CA LYS A 645 36.97 32.97 1.21
C LYS A 645 38.37 33.45 1.45
N ASP A 646 38.95 34.06 0.43
CA ASP A 646 40.33 34.56 0.47
C ASP A 646 40.34 36.08 0.62
N GLY A 647 41.27 36.58 1.38
CA GLY A 647 41.46 38.02 1.61
C GLY A 647 42.90 38.46 1.38
N LEU A 648 43.05 39.74 1.03
CA LEU A 648 44.34 40.38 0.88
C LEU A 648 44.82 40.90 2.23
N LEU A 649 45.93 40.38 2.71
CA LEU A 649 46.71 40.92 3.80
C LEU A 649 47.82 41.81 3.20
N HIS A 650 47.57 43.12 3.14
CA HIS A 650 48.52 44.06 2.58
C HIS A 650 49.78 44.15 3.45
N ILE A 651 50.93 44.38 2.84
CA ILE A 651 52.24 44.44 3.53
C ILE A 651 52.23 45.39 4.74
N SER A 652 51.54 46.53 4.67
CA SER A 652 51.37 47.48 5.76
C SER A 652 50.53 47.00 6.93
N GLN A 653 49.83 45.86 6.81
CA GLN A 653 48.95 45.28 7.81
C GLN A 653 49.54 44.02 8.48
N ILE A 654 50.78 43.64 8.15
CA ILE A 654 51.45 42.44 8.69
C ILE A 654 51.97 42.69 10.10
N ALA A 655 52.79 43.73 10.28
CA ALA A 655 53.37 44.03 11.54
C ALA A 655 53.31 45.55 11.88
N ASN A 656 53.54 45.96 13.15
CA ASN A 656 53.52 47.36 13.54
C ASN A 656 54.78 48.10 13.07
N GLU A 657 55.85 47.41 12.81
CA GLU A 657 57.11 47.95 12.23
C GLU A 657 57.02 47.91 10.68
N ARG A 658 57.97 48.64 10.07
CA ARG A 658 58.02 48.69 8.61
C ARG A 658 58.49 47.35 8.03
N VAL A 659 57.66 46.67 7.33
CA VAL A 659 57.99 45.42 6.65
C VAL A 659 58.56 45.73 5.26
N ASN A 660 59.81 45.28 5.01
CA ASN A 660 60.50 45.53 3.75
C ASN A 660 60.17 44.46 2.68
N ALA A 661 60.04 43.20 3.08
CA ALA A 661 59.61 42.14 2.22
C ALA A 661 58.61 41.22 2.95
N VAL A 662 57.55 40.81 2.27
CA VAL A 662 56.50 39.95 2.81
C VAL A 662 57.06 38.59 3.24
N ALA A 663 58.02 38.04 2.49
CA ALA A 663 58.67 36.78 2.76
C ALA A 663 59.52 36.73 4.05
N ASP A 664 59.85 37.89 4.62
CA ASP A 664 60.60 37.96 5.92
C ASP A 664 59.64 37.61 7.09
N HIS A 665 58.39 37.81 6.95
CA HIS A 665 57.36 37.63 8.00
C HIS A 665 56.38 36.48 7.77
N LEU A 666 56.16 36.07 6.52
CA LEU A 666 55.13 35.07 6.16
C LEU A 666 55.71 34.01 5.21
N LYS A 667 55.15 32.79 5.33
CA LYS A 667 55.46 31.68 4.42
C LYS A 667 54.15 31.11 3.87
N GLU A 668 54.18 30.62 2.62
CA GLU A 668 53.06 29.88 2.08
C GLU A 668 52.76 28.64 2.91
N GLY A 669 51.48 28.37 3.20
CA GLY A 669 51.02 27.31 4.10
C GLY A 669 51.04 27.67 5.58
N GLN A 670 51.54 28.87 5.98
CA GLN A 670 51.59 29.31 7.38
C GLN A 670 50.19 29.74 7.86
N THR A 671 49.79 29.29 9.04
CA THR A 671 48.57 29.77 9.72
C THR A 671 48.87 31.09 10.43
N VAL A 672 48.02 32.10 10.19
CA VAL A 672 48.15 33.45 10.77
C VAL A 672 46.81 33.92 11.31
N ARG A 673 46.86 34.69 12.42
CA ARG A 673 45.64 35.32 12.96
C ARG A 673 45.41 36.67 12.29
N VAL A 674 44.32 36.82 11.62
CA VAL A 674 43.98 38.04 10.86
C VAL A 674 42.58 38.55 11.25
N LYS A 675 42.46 39.86 11.40
CA LYS A 675 41.14 40.52 11.56
C LYS A 675 40.66 41.00 10.21
N VAL A 676 39.41 40.76 9.89
CA VAL A 676 38.78 41.31 8.69
C VAL A 676 38.42 42.75 8.94
N ILE A 677 39.05 43.66 8.22
CA ILE A 677 38.87 45.10 8.41
C ILE A 677 37.87 45.71 7.43
N GLU A 678 37.69 45.09 6.28
CA GLU A 678 36.79 45.56 5.24
C GLU A 678 36.40 44.40 4.31
N ALA A 679 35.13 44.40 3.80
CA ALA A 679 34.69 43.59 2.70
C ALA A 679 34.05 44.52 1.65
N ASP A 680 34.54 44.44 0.42
CA ASP A 680 33.96 45.28 -0.66
C ASP A 680 32.69 44.65 -1.24
N ASP A 681 31.95 45.43 -2.05
CA ASP A 681 30.70 45.01 -2.73
C ASP A 681 30.88 43.80 -3.67
N LYS A 682 32.13 43.43 -3.98
CA LYS A 682 32.52 42.26 -4.76
C LYS A 682 32.98 41.08 -3.90
N GLY A 683 32.82 41.18 -2.57
CA GLY A 683 33.20 40.14 -1.62
C GLY A 683 34.71 39.99 -1.39
N ARG A 684 35.55 40.94 -1.80
CA ARG A 684 36.97 40.92 -1.58
C ARG A 684 37.29 41.42 -0.15
N LEU A 685 37.99 40.57 0.61
CA LEU A 685 38.29 40.83 2.01
C LEU A 685 39.64 41.54 2.16
N ARG A 686 39.70 42.54 3.03
CA ARG A 686 40.95 43.15 3.52
C ARG A 686 41.22 42.67 4.92
N LEU A 687 42.43 42.21 5.14
CA LEU A 687 42.87 41.55 6.38
C LEU A 687 43.96 42.36 7.07
N SER A 688 44.02 42.24 8.41
CA SER A 688 45.04 42.89 9.23
C SER A 688 45.49 41.98 10.37
N MET A 689 46.77 41.64 10.41
CA MET A 689 47.43 41.01 11.56
C MET A 689 47.64 42.00 12.68
N LYS A 690 47.93 43.27 12.36
CA LYS A 690 48.06 44.36 13.34
C LYS A 690 46.81 44.51 14.20
N ALA A 691 45.66 44.59 13.56
CA ALA A 691 44.39 44.75 14.26
C ALA A 691 44.06 43.53 15.12
N ALA A 692 44.38 42.33 14.65
CA ALA A 692 44.21 41.10 15.42
C ALA A 692 45.12 41.06 16.68
N ALA A 693 46.37 41.49 16.53
CA ALA A 693 47.33 41.54 17.65
C ALA A 693 46.97 42.62 18.68
N ALA A 694 46.47 43.77 18.23
CA ALA A 694 46.02 44.87 19.10
C ALA A 694 44.82 44.45 19.97
N GLU A 695 43.85 43.77 19.38
CA GLU A 695 42.68 43.28 20.10
C GLU A 695 43.01 42.16 21.09
N ALA A 696 43.93 41.25 20.74
CA ALA A 696 44.41 40.21 21.64
C ALA A 696 45.10 40.81 22.89
N LYS A 697 45.89 41.88 22.72
CA LYS A 697 46.48 42.63 23.83
C LYS A 697 45.47 43.35 24.71
N ALA A 698 44.43 43.92 24.11
CA ALA A 698 43.34 44.59 24.81
C ALA A 698 42.53 43.59 25.67
N GLN A 699 42.22 42.42 25.12
CA GLN A 699 41.52 41.35 25.84
C GLN A 699 42.36 40.80 27.02
N GLN A 700 43.64 40.62 26.84
CA GLN A 700 44.55 40.22 27.94
C GLN A 700 44.64 41.26 29.05
N ALA A 701 44.60 42.56 28.73
CA ALA A 701 44.58 43.63 29.72
C ALA A 701 43.23 43.69 30.50
N GLN A 702 42.15 43.30 29.94
CA GLN A 702 40.82 43.24 30.63
C GLN A 702 40.64 42.00 31.52
N THR A 703 41.42 40.94 31.30
CA THR A 703 41.33 39.70 32.09
C THR A 703 42.26 39.76 33.33
N VAL A 704 43.13 40.82 33.50
CA VAL A 704 44.06 41.03 34.59
C VAL A 704 43.57 42.12 35.58
N GLN A 705 42.42 42.73 35.33
CA GLN A 705 41.64 43.52 36.28
C GLN A 705 40.45 42.71 36.81
#